data_dc1a7bd123655eccb78322e3ab2a5d0c
#
_entry.id   dc1a7bd123655eccb78322e3ab2a5d0c
#
_cell.length_a   1.000
_cell.length_b   1.000
_cell.length_c   1.000
_cell.angle_alpha   90.00
_cell.angle_beta   90.00
_cell.angle_gamma   90.00
#
_symmetry.space_group_name_H-M   'P 1'
#
loop_
_entity.id
_entity.type
_entity.pdbx_description
1 polymer ?
#
loop_
_entity_poly.entity_id
_entity_poly.type
_entity_poly.pdbx_seq_one_letter_code
_entity_poly.pdbx_strand_id
1 'polypeptide(L)'
;MKKRRGGLSPAFLRAGVVLTAGALLLGGCGVGGRSEEGLSEERLLYAGATPNDPASREFREVLSRDGLTLLVNDDTAEVAVRDGAGNLWYSNPQDRDTDPVASQENRDNMAAQARILFSDSTGNTRSMNTYTDAVARGQYRITETDDGLVVQYTLGAVEEKKLVPVVVEKERFEEKILNRLDGNGKKAIERYYMLVDLENMEDADYRRELEVKYPAAKKGPVWVLRSNPPAPNVEEKIHAVISPTGYTLEDLEADNAANQVADAPTQQVFNLAIHYSIEDGRLLASLPAEELEMPEEYLIERVALLEHFGAARRGAEGYILLPDGSGSLLYFDNGKEAMASYSVPIYGQDPALYLEETPYRTDGICLPVFGLKNGGAAFLAVVEEGAALASVNAQPSGAAASYNTVYPLFRIREKAVQSVGGSDSVQNIYQAERYGGVMAVSYRFLSGADADYVGMAKICRRALFRGQEAPVSGQRPVYLELVGAIPATENVAGLPVERTRALTTFAQAEDILRSLPESGLTPSAVLVRYSGMFNGGMRQSYASSLDIVGALGGDKGFSSLLETAGGLGVSVYPDIDLCYVAENGLFDAYNVRRDTARFLTRVTAAVYPYNPATFALDTEASPSYLISPRCYPSLFAAWGAAFAGLENPNLSLRSLGRTLAADYREDRMIDRQTALDTLDQAMEPLRAYSLMIEGGNAYLLDEAAHVVEMPMDSCGYDVCDESVPFLQLVVSGCVNYA
;
A
#
# COMPACT_ATOMS: atom_id res chain seq x y z
N MET A 1 0.66 40.54 13.45
CA MET A 1 1.59 39.59 14.08
C MET A 1 1.39 38.26 13.37
N LYS A 2 2.30 37.90 12.48
CA LYS A 2 2.20 36.67 11.68
C LYS A 2 2.49 35.46 12.56
N LYS A 3 1.46 34.69 12.97
CA LYS A 3 1.63 33.31 13.39
C LYS A 3 1.85 32.47 12.13
N ARG A 4 3.03 31.93 11.98
CA ARG A 4 3.32 30.86 11.02
C ARG A 4 2.38 29.70 11.40
N ARG A 5 1.37 29.45 10.61
CA ARG A 5 0.67 28.19 10.57
C ARG A 5 1.65 27.23 9.89
N GLY A 6 2.35 26.42 10.66
CA GLY A 6 3.08 25.30 10.11
C GLY A 6 2.03 24.31 9.60
N GLY A 7 1.98 24.13 8.30
CA GLY A 7 1.11 23.12 7.69
C GLY A 7 1.47 21.75 8.23
N LEU A 8 0.44 20.97 8.47
CA LEU A 8 0.51 19.54 8.62
C LEU A 8 0.57 18.96 7.21
N SER A 9 1.68 18.38 6.89
CA SER A 9 1.68 17.13 6.12
C SER A 9 0.75 16.16 6.82
N PRO A 10 0.00 15.30 6.13
CA PRO A 10 -0.95 14.38 6.77
C PRO A 10 -0.29 13.73 7.97
N ALA A 11 -0.74 14.07 9.17
CA ALA A 11 -0.02 13.78 10.42
C ALA A 11 0.07 12.29 10.73
N PHE A 12 -0.72 11.48 10.05
CA PHE A 12 -0.54 10.05 10.01
C PHE A 12 0.58 9.59 9.07
N LEU A 13 1.12 10.49 8.23
CA LEU A 13 2.09 10.16 7.19
C LEU A 13 3.50 10.68 7.46
N ARG A 14 3.69 11.52 8.50
CA ARG A 14 5.00 12.11 8.79
C ARG A 14 5.26 12.31 10.29
N ALA A 15 5.01 11.31 11.12
CA ALA A 15 5.82 11.14 12.30
C ALA A 15 7.18 10.65 11.77
N GLY A 16 7.99 11.59 11.33
CA GLY A 16 9.23 11.26 10.67
C GLY A 16 10.06 10.36 11.56
N VAL A 17 10.31 9.16 11.09
CA VAL A 17 11.50 8.43 11.47
C VAL A 17 12.65 9.29 10.97
N VAL A 18 13.17 10.16 11.80
CA VAL A 18 14.53 10.63 11.65
C VAL A 18 15.39 9.42 11.99
N LEU A 19 15.54 8.53 11.04
CA LEU A 19 16.65 7.62 11.01
C LEU A 19 17.90 8.51 10.97
N THR A 20 18.48 8.78 12.13
CA THR A 20 19.86 9.16 12.20
C THR A 20 20.64 7.96 11.69
N ALA A 21 20.80 7.88 10.38
CA ALA A 21 21.83 7.09 9.77
C ALA A 21 23.15 7.58 10.37
N GLY A 22 23.64 6.85 11.37
CA GLY A 22 24.98 6.97 11.84
C GLY A 22 25.89 6.72 10.66
N ALA A 23 26.31 7.79 9.99
CA ALA A 23 27.27 7.73 8.92
C ALA A 23 28.60 7.18 9.46
N LEU A 24 28.80 5.89 9.29
CA LEU A 24 30.13 5.32 9.21
C LEU A 24 30.65 5.56 7.79
N LEU A 25 31.20 6.77 7.60
CA LEU A 25 32.07 7.08 6.47
C LEU A 25 33.35 6.23 6.59
N LEU A 26 33.40 5.13 5.87
CA LEU A 26 34.66 4.60 5.37
C LEU A 26 34.48 4.36 3.87
N GLY A 27 35.25 5.15 3.12
CA GLY A 27 35.24 5.16 1.68
C GLY A 27 35.72 3.85 1.05
N GLY A 28 35.22 3.61 -0.14
CA GLY A 28 35.73 2.58 -1.03
C GLY A 28 34.69 2.28 -2.09
N CYS A 29 34.85 2.86 -3.30
CA CYS A 29 34.16 2.37 -4.49
C CYS A 29 34.52 0.90 -4.71
N GLY A 30 33.51 0.04 -4.75
CA GLY A 30 33.66 -1.34 -5.14
C GLY A 30 32.24 -1.90 -5.28
N VAL A 31 31.79 -2.10 -6.51
CA VAL A 31 30.71 -3.03 -6.83
C VAL A 31 31.25 -4.40 -6.43
N GLY A 32 30.96 -4.82 -5.21
CA GLY A 32 31.35 -6.12 -4.67
C GLY A 32 30.12 -6.82 -4.15
N GLY A 33 29.76 -7.92 -4.81
CA GLY A 33 28.77 -8.86 -4.29
C GLY A 33 29.13 -9.19 -2.84
N ARG A 34 28.15 -9.14 -1.95
CA ARG A 34 28.30 -9.64 -0.58
C ARG A 34 28.63 -11.12 -0.68
N SER A 35 29.80 -11.50 -0.19
CA SER A 35 30.24 -12.88 -0.15
C SER A 35 29.31 -13.69 0.76
N GLU A 36 28.93 -14.88 0.29
CA GLU A 36 28.13 -15.87 1.03
C GLU A 36 28.76 -16.28 2.38
N GLU A 37 30.05 -15.98 2.61
CA GLU A 37 30.74 -16.27 3.86
C GLU A 37 30.20 -15.54 5.09
N GLY A 38 29.57 -14.35 4.94
CA GLY A 38 28.96 -13.62 6.05
C GLY A 38 27.68 -14.26 6.60
N LEU A 39 26.91 -14.96 5.77
CA LEU A 39 25.66 -15.62 6.18
C LEU A 39 25.92 -16.95 6.93
N SER A 40 27.04 -17.62 6.68
CA SER A 40 27.37 -18.91 7.31
C SER A 40 27.81 -18.77 8.78
N GLU A 41 28.54 -17.72 9.14
CA GLU A 41 28.93 -17.47 10.54
C GLU A 41 27.77 -16.98 11.39
N GLU A 42 26.86 -16.19 10.83
CA GLU A 42 25.64 -15.71 11.50
C GLU A 42 24.63 -16.84 11.74
N ARG A 43 24.57 -17.84 10.88
CA ARG A 43 23.81 -19.08 11.08
C ARG A 43 24.25 -19.88 12.33
N LEU A 44 25.52 -19.85 12.67
CA LEU A 44 26.07 -20.60 13.81
C LEU A 44 25.64 -20.01 15.16
N LEU A 45 25.25 -18.73 15.24
CA LEU A 45 24.80 -18.10 16.47
C LEU A 45 23.42 -18.61 16.94
N TYR A 46 22.60 -19.14 16.04
CA TYR A 46 21.24 -19.65 16.31
C TYR A 46 21.08 -21.15 16.02
N ALA A 47 22.15 -21.84 15.59
CA ALA A 47 22.15 -23.28 15.35
C ALA A 47 22.05 -24.05 16.66
N GLY A 48 20.84 -24.42 17.05
CA GLY A 48 20.55 -25.18 18.27
C GLY A 48 19.26 -24.80 18.99
N ALA A 49 18.67 -23.64 18.64
CA ALA A 49 17.36 -23.28 19.12
C ALA A 49 16.29 -24.16 18.44
N THR A 50 15.39 -24.74 19.22
CA THR A 50 14.19 -25.41 18.73
C THR A 50 13.03 -24.42 18.85
N PRO A 51 12.66 -23.71 17.77
CA PRO A 51 11.70 -22.59 17.81
C PRO A 51 10.30 -22.96 18.33
N ASN A 52 10.01 -24.23 18.51
CA ASN A 52 8.70 -24.77 18.91
C ASN A 52 8.68 -25.37 20.32
N ASP A 53 9.71 -25.20 21.13
CA ASP A 53 9.64 -25.64 22.52
C ASP A 53 8.82 -24.61 23.34
N PRO A 54 7.63 -24.97 23.88
CA PRO A 54 6.84 -24.06 24.70
C PRO A 54 7.60 -23.54 25.94
N ALA A 55 8.61 -24.26 26.38
CA ALA A 55 9.48 -23.85 27.50
C ALA A 55 10.49 -22.76 27.10
N SER A 56 10.76 -22.59 25.80
CA SER A 56 11.71 -21.57 25.30
C SER A 56 11.07 -20.21 25.01
N ARG A 57 9.74 -20.04 25.20
CA ARG A 57 9.04 -18.76 24.95
C ARG A 57 9.20 -17.79 26.13
N GLU A 58 10.44 -17.58 26.52
CA GLU A 58 10.77 -16.53 27.50
C GLU A 58 11.03 -15.22 26.79
N PHE A 59 10.26 -14.19 27.15
CA PHE A 59 10.45 -12.83 26.63
C PHE A 59 11.38 -12.06 27.57
N ARG A 60 12.44 -11.49 27.02
CA ARG A 60 13.31 -10.55 27.73
C ARG A 60 12.93 -9.10 27.40
N GLU A 61 13.20 -8.21 28.34
CA GLU A 61 13.00 -6.78 28.16
C GLU A 61 14.10 -6.18 27.26
N VAL A 62 13.69 -5.39 26.27
CA VAL A 62 14.57 -4.65 25.37
C VAL A 62 14.65 -3.18 25.80
N LEU A 63 13.49 -2.54 25.97
CA LEU A 63 13.39 -1.11 26.24
C LEU A 63 12.13 -0.81 27.05
N SER A 64 12.28 0.04 28.09
CA SER A 64 11.13 0.66 28.78
C SER A 64 11.17 2.17 28.55
N ARG A 65 10.14 2.70 27.91
CA ARG A 65 10.02 4.12 27.58
C ARG A 65 8.54 4.52 27.51
N ASP A 66 8.22 5.75 27.91
CA ASP A 66 6.87 6.36 27.80
C ASP A 66 5.73 5.50 28.35
N GLY A 67 5.99 4.74 29.41
CA GLY A 67 5.00 3.85 30.02
C GLY A 67 4.77 2.52 29.32
N LEU A 68 5.54 2.21 28.27
CA LEU A 68 5.54 0.93 27.57
C LEU A 68 6.86 0.19 27.82
N THR A 69 6.79 -1.14 27.80
CA THR A 69 7.98 -2.00 27.81
C THR A 69 7.94 -2.93 26.60
N LEU A 70 8.92 -2.81 25.72
CA LEU A 70 9.13 -3.72 24.60
C LEU A 70 9.89 -4.95 25.07
N LEU A 71 9.38 -6.11 24.70
CA LEU A 71 9.96 -7.41 24.99
C LEU A 71 10.19 -8.18 23.70
N VAL A 72 11.19 -9.06 23.69
CA VAL A 72 11.50 -9.93 22.55
C VAL A 72 11.78 -11.35 23.02
N ASN A 73 11.37 -12.32 22.24
CA ASN A 73 11.80 -13.71 22.36
C ASN A 73 12.94 -13.97 21.37
N ASP A 74 14.13 -14.26 21.89
CA ASP A 74 15.33 -14.42 21.07
C ASP A 74 15.29 -15.67 20.16
N ASP A 75 14.52 -16.71 20.53
CA ASP A 75 14.43 -17.96 19.78
C ASP A 75 13.42 -17.91 18.62
N THR A 76 12.40 -17.04 18.73
CA THR A 76 11.30 -16.97 17.75
C THR A 76 11.19 -15.63 17.05
N ALA A 77 11.97 -14.63 17.48
CA ALA A 77 11.89 -13.24 17.06
C ALA A 77 10.49 -12.60 17.24
N GLU A 78 9.66 -13.20 18.10
CA GLU A 78 8.37 -12.63 18.48
C GLU A 78 8.58 -11.45 19.42
N VAL A 79 7.74 -10.44 19.28
CA VAL A 79 7.75 -9.28 20.19
C VAL A 79 6.50 -9.26 21.05
N ALA A 80 6.62 -8.62 22.22
CA ALA A 80 5.47 -8.30 23.06
C ALA A 80 5.64 -6.89 23.63
N VAL A 81 4.52 -6.26 23.97
CA VAL A 81 4.51 -4.97 24.66
C VAL A 81 3.74 -5.11 25.96
N ARG A 82 4.34 -4.66 27.05
CA ARG A 82 3.65 -4.44 28.31
C ARG A 82 3.24 -2.98 28.38
N ASP A 83 1.92 -2.72 28.49
CA ASP A 83 1.41 -1.36 28.61
C ASP A 83 1.52 -0.83 30.05
N GLY A 84 1.22 0.47 30.24
CA GLY A 84 1.30 1.13 31.54
C GLY A 84 0.33 0.60 32.61
N ALA A 85 -0.69 -0.18 32.20
CA ALA A 85 -1.60 -0.88 33.12
C ALA A 85 -1.14 -2.32 33.42
N GLY A 86 -0.06 -2.79 32.77
CA GLY A 86 0.51 -4.11 32.97
C GLY A 86 -0.07 -5.19 32.04
N ASN A 87 -0.93 -4.83 31.07
CA ASN A 87 -1.41 -5.79 30.10
C ASN A 87 -0.29 -6.14 29.11
N LEU A 88 -0.22 -7.43 28.71
CA LEU A 88 0.73 -7.92 27.73
C LEU A 88 0.05 -8.11 26.37
N TRP A 89 0.61 -7.47 25.37
CA TRP A 89 0.17 -7.53 23.96
C TRP A 89 1.23 -8.26 23.14
N TYR A 90 0.94 -9.50 22.73
CA TYR A 90 1.85 -10.32 21.97
C TYR A 90 1.69 -10.10 20.47
N SER A 91 2.77 -10.12 19.74
CA SER A 91 2.73 -10.12 18.26
C SER A 91 2.08 -11.39 17.70
N ASN A 92 2.10 -12.49 18.46
CA ASN A 92 1.65 -13.81 18.01
C ASN A 92 0.91 -14.55 19.14
N PRO A 93 -0.14 -15.32 18.84
CA PRO A 93 -0.82 -16.18 19.81
C PRO A 93 0.14 -17.16 20.49
N GLN A 94 0.16 -17.22 21.82
CA GLN A 94 1.14 -17.99 22.58
C GLN A 94 0.79 -19.49 22.66
N ASP A 95 -0.47 -19.86 22.47
CA ASP A 95 -0.98 -21.23 22.51
C ASP A 95 -1.41 -21.77 21.13
N ARG A 96 -0.90 -21.15 20.04
CA ARG A 96 -1.20 -21.50 18.64
C ARG A 96 -0.93 -22.97 18.29
N ASP A 97 0.07 -23.60 18.92
CA ASP A 97 0.46 -24.98 18.59
C ASP A 97 -0.62 -25.98 18.94
N THR A 98 -1.47 -25.65 19.92
CA THR A 98 -2.59 -26.47 20.37
C THR A 98 -3.94 -25.98 19.84
N ASP A 99 -3.95 -25.05 18.87
CA ASP A 99 -5.18 -24.54 18.28
C ASP A 99 -5.97 -25.68 17.58
N PRO A 100 -7.23 -25.94 18.01
CA PRO A 100 -8.00 -27.07 17.48
C PRO A 100 -8.60 -26.82 16.09
N VAL A 101 -8.62 -25.55 15.63
CA VAL A 101 -9.21 -25.14 14.35
C VAL A 101 -8.14 -25.02 13.28
N ALA A 102 -6.98 -24.47 13.64
CA ALA A 102 -5.94 -24.13 12.68
C ALA A 102 -5.30 -25.37 12.03
N SER A 103 -5.13 -25.33 10.70
CA SER A 103 -4.22 -26.21 9.97
C SER A 103 -2.77 -25.98 10.40
N GLN A 104 -1.84 -26.85 10.01
CA GLN A 104 -0.41 -26.61 10.28
C GLN A 104 0.06 -25.31 9.64
N GLU A 105 -0.30 -25.06 8.38
CA GLU A 105 0.02 -23.82 7.67
C GLU A 105 -0.49 -22.59 8.43
N ASN A 106 -1.72 -22.63 8.95
CA ASN A 106 -2.27 -21.53 9.73
C ASN A 106 -1.56 -21.36 11.08
N ARG A 107 -1.12 -22.45 11.73
CA ARG A 107 -0.30 -22.36 12.95
C ARG A 107 1.05 -21.69 12.66
N ASP A 108 1.67 -22.04 11.55
CA ASP A 108 2.93 -21.46 11.10
C ASP A 108 2.75 -19.97 10.76
N ASN A 109 1.65 -19.60 10.10
CA ASN A 109 1.32 -18.19 9.85
C ASN A 109 1.07 -17.41 11.14
N MET A 110 0.44 -18.04 12.16
CA MET A 110 0.28 -17.43 13.49
C MET A 110 1.60 -17.17 14.21
N ALA A 111 2.69 -17.83 13.82
CA ALA A 111 4.03 -17.62 14.36
C ALA A 111 4.81 -16.51 13.63
N ALA A 112 4.33 -16.06 12.48
CA ALA A 112 5.05 -15.11 11.63
C ALA A 112 4.81 -13.66 12.03
N GLN A 113 5.85 -12.81 11.86
CA GLN A 113 5.77 -11.35 12.04
C GLN A 113 5.34 -10.65 10.75
N ALA A 114 5.74 -11.19 9.61
CA ALA A 114 5.32 -10.72 8.30
C ALA A 114 5.14 -11.89 7.33
N ARG A 115 4.27 -11.67 6.35
CA ARG A 115 4.05 -12.58 5.22
C ARG A 115 4.08 -11.79 3.93
N ILE A 116 4.88 -12.28 2.96
CA ILE A 116 4.95 -11.72 1.62
C ILE A 116 4.15 -12.60 0.64
N LEU A 117 3.45 -11.95 -0.29
CA LEU A 117 2.83 -12.59 -1.45
C LEU A 117 3.56 -12.09 -2.69
N PHE A 118 4.01 -13.01 -3.53
CA PHE A 118 4.78 -12.70 -4.72
C PHE A 118 4.38 -13.58 -5.89
N SER A 119 4.60 -13.10 -7.11
CA SER A 119 4.45 -13.87 -8.34
C SER A 119 5.81 -14.30 -8.87
N ASP A 120 5.87 -15.51 -9.43
CA ASP A 120 6.99 -16.00 -10.18
C ASP A 120 6.92 -15.56 -11.67
N SER A 121 7.94 -15.89 -12.44
CA SER A 121 8.02 -15.57 -13.88
C SER A 121 6.89 -16.17 -14.73
N THR A 122 6.18 -17.16 -14.20
CA THR A 122 5.00 -17.79 -14.85
C THR A 122 3.68 -17.13 -14.43
N GLY A 123 3.72 -16.18 -13.50
CA GLY A 123 2.56 -15.45 -12.99
C GLY A 123 1.80 -16.17 -11.88
N ASN A 124 2.32 -17.29 -11.35
CA ASN A 124 1.73 -17.96 -10.20
C ASN A 124 2.03 -17.19 -8.92
N THR A 125 1.01 -16.88 -8.17
CA THR A 125 1.15 -16.25 -6.84
C THR A 125 1.47 -17.28 -5.78
N ARG A 126 2.48 -17.00 -4.97
CA ARG A 126 2.95 -17.79 -3.82
C ARG A 126 3.07 -16.90 -2.60
N SER A 127 3.22 -17.51 -1.42
CA SER A 127 3.50 -16.80 -0.18
C SER A 127 4.68 -17.41 0.55
N MET A 128 5.43 -16.56 1.26
CA MET A 128 6.40 -16.93 2.28
C MET A 128 6.16 -16.12 3.53
N ASN A 129 6.50 -16.67 4.69
CA ASN A 129 6.36 -16.00 5.96
C ASN A 129 7.65 -16.05 6.78
N THR A 130 7.82 -15.09 7.69
CA THR A 130 9.05 -14.95 8.49
C THR A 130 9.31 -16.11 9.44
N TYR A 131 8.31 -16.90 9.80
CA TYR A 131 8.50 -18.06 10.66
C TYR A 131 9.00 -19.30 9.89
N THR A 132 8.21 -19.82 8.97
CA THR A 132 8.51 -21.07 8.24
C THR A 132 9.76 -20.92 7.37
N ASP A 133 9.91 -19.77 6.73
CA ASP A 133 10.90 -19.54 5.71
C ASP A 133 12.19 -18.87 6.23
N ALA A 134 12.19 -18.35 7.47
CA ALA A 134 13.36 -17.77 8.09
C ALA A 134 13.63 -18.30 9.50
N VAL A 135 12.76 -18.05 10.49
CA VAL A 135 13.00 -18.40 11.90
C VAL A 135 13.21 -19.90 12.09
N ALA A 136 12.32 -20.75 11.54
CA ALA A 136 12.45 -22.19 11.62
C ALA A 136 13.72 -22.74 10.94
N ARG A 137 14.39 -21.92 10.13
CA ARG A 137 15.64 -22.24 9.45
C ARG A 137 16.86 -21.63 10.14
N GLY A 138 16.66 -20.83 11.22
CA GLY A 138 17.73 -20.08 11.87
C GLY A 138 18.29 -18.94 11.00
N GLN A 139 17.50 -18.40 10.06
CA GLN A 139 17.89 -17.38 9.10
C GLN A 139 17.35 -16.00 9.49
N TYR A 140 17.63 -15.56 10.72
CA TYR A 140 17.23 -14.25 11.21
C TYR A 140 18.26 -13.68 12.15
N ARG A 141 18.21 -12.36 12.37
CA ARG A 141 19.08 -11.63 13.28
C ARG A 141 18.28 -10.57 14.02
N ILE A 142 18.44 -10.50 15.34
CA ILE A 142 17.90 -9.46 16.21
C ILE A 142 19.01 -8.50 16.59
N THR A 143 18.80 -7.21 16.36
CA THR A 143 19.74 -6.14 16.72
C THR A 143 19.00 -5.09 17.52
N GLU A 144 19.45 -4.80 18.74
CA GLU A 144 18.90 -3.73 19.57
C GLU A 144 19.37 -2.36 19.06
N THR A 145 18.49 -1.37 19.19
CA THR A 145 18.73 0.04 18.87
C THR A 145 18.45 0.92 20.07
N ASP A 146 18.77 2.21 20.01
CA ASP A 146 18.52 3.17 21.11
C ASP A 146 17.03 3.36 21.43
N ASP A 147 16.14 3.03 20.47
CA ASP A 147 14.70 3.23 20.53
C ASP A 147 13.88 1.94 20.43
N GLY A 148 14.55 0.78 20.28
CA GLY A 148 13.89 -0.51 20.18
C GLY A 148 14.77 -1.63 19.67
N LEU A 149 14.34 -2.31 18.58
CA LEU A 149 15.10 -3.38 17.95
C LEU A 149 14.75 -3.51 16.45
N VAL A 150 15.65 -4.13 15.71
CA VAL A 150 15.46 -4.52 14.30
C VAL A 150 15.60 -6.04 14.20
N VAL A 151 14.65 -6.67 13.52
CA VAL A 151 14.75 -8.09 13.17
C VAL A 151 14.90 -8.21 11.66
N GLN A 152 16.04 -8.73 11.25
CA GLN A 152 16.35 -9.04 9.85
C GLN A 152 16.02 -10.49 9.58
N TYR A 153 15.38 -10.77 8.45
CA TYR A 153 14.98 -12.11 8.03
C TYR A 153 15.49 -12.42 6.63
N THR A 154 15.98 -13.65 6.43
CA THR A 154 16.26 -14.21 5.11
C THR A 154 15.29 -15.35 4.86
N LEU A 155 14.26 -15.12 4.01
CA LEU A 155 13.23 -16.09 3.69
C LEU A 155 13.66 -16.97 2.54
N GLY A 156 13.44 -18.26 2.67
CA GLY A 156 13.73 -19.27 1.65
C GLY A 156 14.94 -20.13 1.99
N ALA A 157 15.16 -21.17 1.19
CA ALA A 157 16.29 -22.04 1.37
C ALA A 157 17.54 -21.39 0.76
N VAL A 158 18.50 -21.00 1.60
CA VAL A 158 19.83 -20.61 1.13
C VAL A 158 20.61 -21.89 0.91
N GLU A 159 20.71 -22.33 -0.34
CA GLU A 159 21.54 -23.46 -0.73
C GLU A 159 22.96 -22.96 -1.03
N GLU A 160 23.95 -23.58 -0.41
CA GLU A 160 25.33 -23.32 -0.78
C GLU A 160 25.56 -23.70 -2.24
N LYS A 161 26.07 -22.76 -3.03
CA LYS A 161 26.46 -23.02 -4.42
C LYS A 161 27.57 -24.09 -4.43
N LYS A 162 27.25 -25.28 -4.92
CA LYS A 162 28.21 -26.39 -4.96
C LYS A 162 29.15 -26.26 -6.15
N LEU A 163 30.41 -26.61 -5.95
CA LEU A 163 31.42 -26.61 -7.00
C LEU A 163 31.21 -27.80 -7.96
N VAL A 164 30.29 -27.65 -8.90
CA VAL A 164 29.91 -28.67 -9.89
C VAL A 164 29.91 -28.04 -11.29
N PRO A 165 31.08 -27.85 -11.89
CA PRO A 165 31.18 -27.28 -13.24
C PRO A 165 30.53 -28.19 -14.28
N VAL A 166 29.68 -27.62 -15.15
CA VAL A 166 28.96 -28.40 -16.17
C VAL A 166 29.78 -28.66 -17.41
N VAL A 167 30.53 -27.66 -17.86
CA VAL A 167 31.44 -27.72 -19.02
C VAL A 167 32.68 -26.90 -18.71
N VAL A 168 33.86 -27.50 -18.85
CA VAL A 168 35.13 -26.82 -18.65
C VAL A 168 36.09 -27.20 -19.75
N GLU A 169 36.90 -26.26 -20.24
CA GLU A 169 37.99 -26.54 -21.18
C GLU A 169 38.93 -27.60 -20.63
N LYS A 170 39.39 -28.51 -21.47
CA LYS A 170 40.23 -29.65 -21.06
C LYS A 170 41.45 -29.21 -20.24
N GLU A 171 42.25 -28.28 -20.74
CA GLU A 171 43.48 -27.85 -20.08
C GLU A 171 43.18 -27.24 -18.70
N ARG A 172 42.14 -26.43 -18.61
CA ARG A 172 41.73 -25.77 -17.38
C ARG A 172 41.18 -26.78 -16.36
N PHE A 173 40.34 -27.73 -16.77
CA PHE A 173 39.84 -28.80 -15.90
C PHE A 173 40.96 -29.68 -15.37
N GLU A 174 41.93 -30.02 -16.24
CA GLU A 174 43.10 -30.80 -15.84
C GLU A 174 44.00 -30.01 -14.88
N GLU A 175 44.27 -28.74 -15.11
CA GLU A 175 45.10 -27.90 -14.27
C GLU A 175 44.47 -27.60 -12.91
N LYS A 176 43.23 -27.19 -12.91
CA LYS A 176 42.52 -26.70 -11.71
C LYS A 176 41.95 -27.82 -10.85
N ILE A 177 41.55 -28.95 -11.46
CA ILE A 177 40.86 -30.06 -10.77
C ILE A 177 41.70 -31.33 -10.84
N LEU A 178 41.84 -31.95 -12.01
CA LEU A 178 42.39 -33.32 -12.09
C LEU A 178 43.80 -33.43 -11.55
N ASN A 179 44.72 -32.51 -11.88
CA ASN A 179 46.09 -32.57 -11.45
C ASN A 179 46.34 -32.27 -9.97
N ARG A 180 45.29 -31.81 -9.30
CA ARG A 180 45.30 -31.52 -7.85
C ARG A 180 44.66 -32.65 -7.02
N LEU A 181 44.09 -33.65 -7.69
CA LEU A 181 43.47 -34.82 -7.04
C LEU A 181 44.47 -35.97 -6.96
N ASP A 182 44.32 -36.77 -5.91
CA ASP A 182 45.00 -38.08 -5.79
C ASP A 182 44.40 -39.10 -6.75
N GLY A 183 44.94 -40.31 -6.80
CA GLY A 183 44.48 -41.36 -7.70
C GLY A 183 43.02 -41.82 -7.45
N ASN A 184 42.54 -41.70 -6.22
CA ASN A 184 41.15 -42.04 -5.88
C ASN A 184 40.22 -40.92 -6.28
N GLY A 185 40.58 -39.65 -6.04
CA GLY A 185 39.84 -38.49 -6.47
C GLY A 185 39.68 -38.40 -7.98
N LYS A 186 40.74 -38.66 -8.76
CA LYS A 186 40.69 -38.72 -10.22
C LYS A 186 39.65 -39.76 -10.69
N LYS A 187 39.71 -40.98 -10.18
CA LYS A 187 38.73 -42.03 -10.51
C LYS A 187 37.33 -41.67 -10.10
N ALA A 188 37.14 -40.93 -9.00
CA ALA A 188 35.82 -40.49 -8.55
C ALA A 188 35.23 -39.46 -9.51
N ILE A 189 36.01 -38.47 -9.93
CA ILE A 189 35.58 -37.42 -10.87
C ILE A 189 35.30 -37.97 -12.27
N GLU A 190 36.14 -38.84 -12.80
CA GLU A 190 35.99 -39.48 -14.12
C GLU A 190 34.68 -40.30 -14.25
N ARG A 191 34.08 -40.72 -13.14
CA ARG A 191 32.74 -41.35 -13.15
C ARG A 191 31.61 -40.37 -13.54
N TYR A 192 31.76 -39.12 -13.16
CA TYR A 192 30.74 -38.10 -13.35
C TYR A 192 30.97 -37.22 -14.57
N TYR A 193 32.28 -37.12 -15.01
CA TYR A 193 32.65 -36.32 -16.17
C TYR A 193 33.09 -37.21 -17.34
N MET A 194 33.02 -36.66 -18.54
CA MET A 194 33.58 -37.24 -19.74
C MET A 194 34.31 -36.19 -20.58
N LEU A 195 35.40 -36.59 -21.21
CA LEU A 195 36.08 -35.74 -22.20
C LEU A 195 35.33 -35.82 -23.52
N VAL A 196 34.96 -34.68 -24.06
CA VAL A 196 34.42 -34.50 -25.41
C VAL A 196 35.48 -33.84 -26.27
N ASP A 197 35.99 -34.60 -27.23
CA ASP A 197 37.01 -34.14 -28.19
C ASP A 197 36.47 -34.48 -29.62
N LEU A 198 35.86 -33.46 -30.24
CA LEU A 198 35.20 -33.61 -31.53
C LEU A 198 36.17 -33.89 -32.69
N GLU A 199 37.47 -33.51 -32.57
CA GLU A 199 38.45 -33.75 -33.63
C GLU A 199 38.88 -35.19 -33.69
N ASN A 200 38.94 -35.88 -32.54
CA ASN A 200 39.34 -37.25 -32.40
C ASN A 200 38.22 -38.28 -32.37
N MET A 201 37.01 -37.90 -32.83
CA MET A 201 35.80 -38.70 -32.77
C MET A 201 35.48 -39.29 -34.15
N GLU A 202 35.52 -40.64 -34.28
CA GLU A 202 35.29 -41.35 -35.54
C GLU A 202 33.84 -41.42 -35.95
N ASP A 203 32.89 -41.52 -34.99
CA ASP A 203 31.46 -41.60 -35.27
C ASP A 203 30.89 -40.20 -35.61
N ALA A 204 30.51 -39.99 -36.85
CA ALA A 204 30.04 -38.71 -37.36
C ALA A 204 28.65 -38.33 -36.85
N ASP A 205 27.80 -39.27 -36.53
CA ASP A 205 26.45 -38.98 -36.05
C ASP A 205 26.49 -38.64 -34.54
N TYR A 206 27.24 -39.40 -33.77
CA TYR A 206 27.47 -39.10 -32.35
C TYR A 206 28.25 -37.78 -32.16
N ARG A 207 29.19 -37.48 -33.05
CA ARG A 207 29.90 -36.19 -33.08
C ARG A 207 28.94 -35.01 -33.27
N ARG A 208 27.97 -35.10 -34.20
CA ARG A 208 26.96 -34.07 -34.42
C ARG A 208 26.04 -33.90 -33.21
N GLU A 209 25.67 -34.99 -32.57
CA GLU A 209 24.83 -34.93 -31.35
C GLU A 209 25.56 -34.17 -30.25
N LEU A 210 26.84 -34.48 -29.99
CA LEU A 210 27.64 -33.80 -28.97
C LEU A 210 27.95 -32.35 -29.34
N GLU A 211 28.14 -32.05 -30.63
CA GLU A 211 28.34 -30.69 -31.14
C GLU A 211 27.15 -29.78 -30.89
N VAL A 212 25.94 -30.33 -30.97
CA VAL A 212 24.69 -29.61 -30.66
C VAL A 212 24.51 -29.49 -29.14
N LYS A 213 24.81 -30.56 -28.42
CA LYS A 213 24.61 -30.61 -26.94
C LYS A 213 25.65 -29.78 -26.20
N TYR A 214 26.88 -29.70 -26.70
CA TYR A 214 27.99 -29.00 -26.07
C TYR A 214 28.69 -28.07 -27.09
N PRO A 215 28.11 -26.91 -27.39
CA PRO A 215 28.65 -25.98 -28.39
C PRO A 215 30.09 -25.54 -28.13
N ALA A 216 30.53 -25.52 -26.85
CA ALA A 216 31.88 -25.18 -26.43
C ALA A 216 32.93 -26.15 -27.00
N ALA A 217 32.58 -27.41 -27.23
CA ALA A 217 33.45 -28.42 -27.81
C ALA A 217 33.91 -28.11 -29.26
N LYS A 218 33.24 -27.17 -29.93
CA LYS A 218 33.68 -26.66 -31.26
C LYS A 218 34.95 -25.83 -31.19
N LYS A 219 35.29 -25.28 -30.05
CA LYS A 219 36.45 -24.44 -29.83
C LYS A 219 37.68 -25.25 -29.43
N GLY A 220 37.49 -26.46 -28.89
CA GLY A 220 38.52 -27.36 -28.41
C GLY A 220 37.93 -28.44 -27.49
N PRO A 221 38.75 -29.42 -27.04
CA PRO A 221 38.29 -30.46 -26.14
C PRO A 221 37.78 -29.91 -24.81
N VAL A 222 36.65 -30.42 -24.31
CA VAL A 222 36.01 -30.01 -23.04
C VAL A 222 35.69 -31.20 -22.17
N TRP A 223 35.83 -31.05 -20.86
CA TRP A 223 35.26 -31.96 -19.90
C TRP A 223 33.81 -31.54 -19.61
N VAL A 224 32.87 -32.48 -19.69
CA VAL A 224 31.47 -32.24 -19.50
C VAL A 224 30.87 -33.16 -18.45
N LEU A 225 29.93 -32.65 -17.67
CA LEU A 225 29.16 -33.42 -16.71
C LEU A 225 28.22 -34.39 -17.45
N ARG A 226 28.32 -35.70 -17.15
CA ARG A 226 27.53 -36.75 -17.86
C ARG A 226 26.03 -36.61 -17.70
N SER A 227 25.57 -36.14 -16.53
CA SER A 227 24.18 -35.91 -16.21
C SER A 227 24.01 -34.47 -15.71
N ASN A 228 23.25 -33.63 -16.40
CA ASN A 228 22.94 -32.26 -16.01
C ASN A 228 21.41 -32.05 -16.10
N PRO A 229 20.72 -31.69 -15.00
CA PRO A 229 21.28 -31.54 -13.65
C PRO A 229 21.65 -32.90 -13.02
N PRO A 230 22.66 -32.94 -12.14
CA PRO A 230 22.98 -34.15 -11.38
C PRO A 230 21.95 -34.40 -10.28
N ALA A 231 21.84 -35.65 -9.83
CA ALA A 231 21.04 -35.93 -8.64
C ALA A 231 21.70 -35.30 -7.39
N PRO A 232 20.93 -34.80 -6.38
CA PRO A 232 21.48 -34.10 -5.22
C PRO A 232 22.63 -34.81 -4.49
N ASN A 233 22.52 -36.14 -4.31
CA ASN A 233 23.56 -36.96 -3.70
C ASN A 233 24.81 -37.13 -4.58
N VAL A 234 24.70 -36.89 -5.88
CA VAL A 234 25.85 -36.91 -6.83
C VAL A 234 26.51 -35.54 -6.80
N GLU A 235 25.74 -34.49 -6.75
CA GLU A 235 26.20 -33.11 -6.62
C GLU A 235 27.08 -32.93 -5.38
N GLU A 236 26.64 -33.41 -4.21
CA GLU A 236 27.42 -33.41 -2.98
C GLU A 236 28.76 -34.17 -3.12
N LYS A 237 28.75 -35.32 -3.78
CA LYS A 237 29.96 -36.12 -3.98
C LYS A 237 30.95 -35.41 -4.91
N ILE A 238 30.45 -34.75 -5.95
CA ILE A 238 31.29 -33.98 -6.86
C ILE A 238 31.89 -32.78 -6.12
N HIS A 239 31.08 -32.02 -5.41
CA HIS A 239 31.51 -30.90 -4.60
C HIS A 239 32.59 -31.29 -3.58
N ALA A 240 32.36 -32.37 -2.83
CA ALA A 240 33.32 -32.86 -1.83
C ALA A 240 34.65 -33.27 -2.44
N VAL A 241 34.70 -33.73 -3.69
CA VAL A 241 35.92 -34.09 -4.38
C VAL A 241 36.64 -32.85 -4.98
N ILE A 242 35.88 -31.89 -5.48
CA ILE A 242 36.42 -30.68 -6.12
C ILE A 242 36.87 -29.63 -5.09
N SER A 243 36.11 -29.42 -4.00
CA SER A 243 36.36 -28.39 -2.99
C SER A 243 37.86 -28.36 -2.49
N PRO A 244 38.51 -29.50 -2.19
CA PRO A 244 39.90 -29.48 -1.73
C PRO A 244 40.91 -29.11 -2.81
N THR A 245 40.53 -29.04 -4.09
CA THR A 245 41.47 -28.73 -5.19
C THR A 245 41.84 -27.25 -5.27
N GLY A 246 41.12 -26.37 -4.58
CA GLY A 246 41.22 -24.92 -4.69
C GLY A 246 40.57 -24.34 -5.93
N TYR A 247 39.66 -25.11 -6.57
CA TYR A 247 38.72 -24.60 -7.54
C TYR A 247 37.66 -23.79 -6.78
N THR A 248 37.40 -22.56 -7.19
CA THR A 248 36.55 -21.60 -6.46
C THR A 248 35.23 -21.37 -7.16
N LEU A 249 34.30 -20.68 -6.48
CA LEU A 249 33.06 -20.23 -7.12
C LEU A 249 33.31 -19.26 -8.27
N GLU A 250 34.33 -18.39 -8.16
CA GLU A 250 34.75 -17.51 -9.25
C GLU A 250 35.22 -18.31 -10.47
N ASP A 251 35.97 -19.40 -10.23
CA ASP A 251 36.38 -20.33 -11.30
C ASP A 251 35.15 -20.96 -11.96
N LEU A 252 34.16 -21.40 -11.18
CA LEU A 252 32.93 -21.99 -11.67
C LEU A 252 32.11 -20.98 -12.53
N GLU A 253 31.98 -19.77 -12.07
CA GLU A 253 31.26 -18.71 -12.79
C GLU A 253 31.97 -18.33 -14.09
N ALA A 254 33.31 -18.21 -14.05
CA ALA A 254 34.12 -17.97 -15.23
C ALA A 254 34.00 -19.11 -16.27
N ASP A 255 34.00 -20.37 -15.82
CA ASP A 255 33.85 -21.52 -16.70
C ASP A 255 32.45 -21.62 -17.29
N ASN A 256 31.39 -21.35 -16.50
CA ASN A 256 30.01 -21.29 -16.98
C ASN A 256 29.82 -20.20 -18.03
N ALA A 257 30.33 -18.98 -17.78
CA ALA A 257 30.27 -17.87 -18.71
C ALA A 257 31.00 -18.16 -20.02
N ALA A 258 32.23 -18.70 -19.93
CA ALA A 258 33.08 -19.04 -21.10
C ALA A 258 32.43 -20.09 -21.99
N ASN A 259 31.75 -21.06 -21.39
CA ASN A 259 31.14 -22.19 -22.08
C ASN A 259 29.62 -22.07 -22.33
N GLN A 260 29.05 -20.89 -22.09
CA GLN A 260 27.61 -20.59 -22.30
C GLN A 260 26.68 -21.58 -21.57
N VAL A 261 27.10 -22.02 -20.40
CA VAL A 261 26.24 -22.83 -19.53
C VAL A 261 25.14 -21.89 -18.98
N ALA A 262 23.89 -22.32 -19.11
CA ALA A 262 22.78 -21.57 -18.51
C ALA A 262 22.97 -21.47 -17.00
N ASP A 263 22.73 -20.30 -16.44
CA ASP A 263 22.77 -20.10 -15.00
C ASP A 263 21.81 -21.06 -14.30
N ALA A 264 22.21 -21.52 -13.11
CA ALA A 264 21.29 -22.27 -12.26
C ALA A 264 20.04 -21.43 -11.99
N PRO A 265 18.86 -22.06 -11.80
CA PRO A 265 17.67 -21.33 -11.43
C PRO A 265 17.95 -20.46 -10.21
N THR A 266 17.54 -19.19 -10.29
CA THR A 266 17.71 -18.22 -9.19
C THR A 266 17.03 -18.77 -7.94
N GLN A 267 17.72 -18.77 -6.81
CA GLN A 267 17.16 -19.22 -5.54
C GLN A 267 16.03 -18.27 -5.11
N GLN A 268 14.92 -18.82 -4.62
CA GLN A 268 13.83 -18.05 -4.02
C GLN A 268 14.25 -17.58 -2.62
N VAL A 269 15.09 -16.57 -2.56
CA VAL A 269 15.56 -15.99 -1.30
C VAL A 269 15.19 -14.51 -1.27
N PHE A 270 14.48 -14.11 -0.20
CA PHE A 270 14.05 -12.74 0.02
C PHE A 270 14.61 -12.26 1.35
N ASN A 271 15.13 -11.04 1.40
CA ASN A 271 15.55 -10.40 2.64
C ASN A 271 14.54 -9.30 3.00
N LEU A 272 14.22 -9.19 4.27
CA LEU A 272 13.43 -8.09 4.81
C LEU A 272 13.85 -7.80 6.25
N ALA A 273 13.61 -6.56 6.69
CA ALA A 273 13.78 -6.18 8.09
C ALA A 273 12.52 -5.54 8.65
N ILE A 274 12.22 -5.83 9.92
CA ILE A 274 11.15 -5.20 10.67
C ILE A 274 11.78 -4.43 11.83
N HIS A 275 11.51 -3.14 11.87
CA HIS A 275 11.97 -2.24 12.92
C HIS A 275 10.85 -2.05 13.95
N TYR A 276 11.14 -2.23 15.20
CA TYR A 276 10.22 -1.98 16.32
C TYR A 276 10.79 -0.89 17.19
N SER A 277 10.04 0.18 17.44
CA SER A 277 10.45 1.26 18.35
C SER A 277 9.32 1.68 19.27
N ILE A 278 9.68 2.32 20.39
CA ILE A 278 8.74 3.00 21.28
C ILE A 278 8.96 4.50 21.16
N GLU A 279 7.94 5.20 20.70
CA GLU A 279 7.93 6.65 20.49
C GLU A 279 6.58 7.23 20.94
N ASP A 280 6.60 8.33 21.66
CA ASP A 280 5.39 9.06 22.10
C ASP A 280 4.29 8.17 22.71
N GLY A 281 4.68 7.18 23.51
CA GLY A 281 3.76 6.24 24.16
C GLY A 281 3.03 5.29 23.20
N ARG A 282 3.66 4.98 22.05
CA ARG A 282 3.19 4.00 21.08
C ARG A 282 4.29 3.00 20.71
N LEU A 283 3.89 1.78 20.37
CA LEU A 283 4.75 0.86 19.63
C LEU A 283 4.64 1.22 18.15
N LEU A 284 5.75 1.41 17.47
CA LEU A 284 5.83 1.53 16.02
C LEU A 284 6.49 0.27 15.46
N ALA A 285 5.86 -0.35 14.45
CA ALA A 285 6.44 -1.41 13.66
C ALA A 285 6.52 -0.94 12.21
N SER A 286 7.72 -0.97 11.62
CA SER A 286 7.93 -0.53 10.24
C SER A 286 8.77 -1.51 9.44
N LEU A 287 8.50 -1.58 8.15
CA LEU A 287 9.22 -2.37 7.15
C LEU A 287 9.57 -1.44 5.98
N PRO A 288 10.82 -0.95 5.89
CA PRO A 288 11.28 -0.16 4.76
C PRO A 288 11.34 -1.03 3.50
N ALA A 289 10.73 -0.56 2.41
CA ALA A 289 10.75 -1.32 1.16
C ALA A 289 12.16 -1.40 0.55
N GLU A 290 13.07 -0.50 0.88
CA GLU A 290 14.48 -0.57 0.45
C GLU A 290 15.22 -1.76 1.07
N GLU A 291 14.79 -2.22 2.26
CA GLU A 291 15.33 -3.40 2.93
C GLU A 291 14.63 -4.71 2.50
N LEU A 292 13.67 -4.61 1.58
CA LEU A 292 12.98 -5.75 0.98
C LEU A 292 13.70 -6.14 -0.31
N GLU A 293 14.67 -7.03 -0.22
CA GLU A 293 15.47 -7.52 -1.35
C GLU A 293 14.86 -8.79 -1.93
N MET A 294 14.93 -8.93 -3.25
CA MET A 294 14.41 -10.10 -3.97
C MET A 294 15.17 -10.30 -5.29
N PRO A 295 15.24 -11.53 -5.80
CA PRO A 295 15.72 -11.77 -7.15
C PRO A 295 14.79 -11.16 -8.21
N GLU A 296 15.34 -10.72 -9.34
CA GLU A 296 14.62 -10.01 -10.40
C GLU A 296 13.45 -10.79 -11.01
N GLU A 297 13.49 -12.12 -10.96
CA GLU A 297 12.49 -13.01 -11.52
C GLU A 297 11.20 -13.06 -10.67
N TYR A 298 11.21 -12.54 -9.46
CA TYR A 298 10.07 -12.55 -8.55
C TYR A 298 9.52 -11.15 -8.33
N LEU A 299 8.20 -11.05 -8.27
CA LEU A 299 7.50 -9.79 -8.09
C LEU A 299 6.72 -9.83 -6.78
N ILE A 300 7.20 -9.18 -5.72
CA ILE A 300 6.45 -9.05 -4.48
C ILE A 300 5.26 -8.10 -4.73
N GLU A 301 4.07 -8.60 -4.47
CA GLU A 301 2.80 -7.88 -4.66
C GLU A 301 2.30 -7.29 -3.35
N ARG A 302 2.34 -8.08 -2.26
CA ARG A 302 1.72 -7.70 -0.98
C ARG A 302 2.61 -8.08 0.19
N VAL A 303 2.51 -7.28 1.25
CA VAL A 303 3.14 -7.52 2.56
C VAL A 303 2.08 -7.39 3.64
N ALA A 304 1.83 -8.48 4.37
CA ALA A 304 1.05 -8.45 5.60
C ALA A 304 2.02 -8.29 6.78
N LEU A 305 1.77 -7.31 7.62
CA LEU A 305 2.60 -6.97 8.77
C LEU A 305 1.83 -7.20 10.06
N LEU A 306 2.39 -8.00 10.98
CA LEU A 306 1.83 -8.28 12.29
C LEU A 306 0.36 -8.78 12.24
N GLU A 307 0.07 -9.76 11.39
CA GLU A 307 -1.29 -10.30 11.17
C GLU A 307 -2.00 -10.72 12.45
N HIS A 308 -1.25 -11.08 13.49
CA HIS A 308 -1.77 -11.64 14.72
C HIS A 308 -1.45 -10.82 15.97
N PHE A 309 -1.03 -9.56 15.80
CA PHE A 309 -0.74 -8.70 16.95
C PHE A 309 -1.99 -8.48 17.81
N GLY A 310 -1.90 -8.82 19.08
CA GLY A 310 -3.00 -8.70 20.03
C GLY A 310 -4.21 -9.56 19.73
N ALA A 311 -4.08 -10.59 18.86
CA ALA A 311 -5.16 -11.47 18.45
C ALA A 311 -5.93 -12.03 19.66
N ALA A 312 -7.25 -11.93 19.62
CA ALA A 312 -8.11 -12.34 20.72
C ALA A 312 -8.66 -13.77 20.49
N ARG A 313 -8.46 -14.63 21.49
CA ARG A 313 -8.88 -16.03 21.43
C ARG A 313 -10.42 -16.15 21.42
N ARG A 314 -10.93 -17.17 20.78
CA ARG A 314 -12.33 -17.57 20.87
C ARG A 314 -12.78 -17.73 22.33
N GLY A 315 -13.94 -17.19 22.66
CA GLY A 315 -14.46 -17.11 24.02
C GLY A 315 -14.02 -15.89 24.81
N ALA A 316 -13.16 -15.03 24.28
CA ALA A 316 -12.85 -13.73 24.86
C ALA A 316 -14.03 -12.76 24.72
N GLU A 317 -14.15 -11.81 25.64
CA GLU A 317 -15.16 -10.75 25.57
C GLU A 317 -14.56 -9.52 24.89
N GLY A 318 -15.12 -9.12 23.74
CA GLY A 318 -14.64 -7.94 23.05
C GLY A 318 -15.05 -7.87 21.58
N TYR A 319 -14.36 -7.00 20.84
CA TYR A 319 -14.65 -6.75 19.44
C TYR A 319 -13.43 -6.20 18.70
N ILE A 320 -13.48 -6.29 17.40
CA ILE A 320 -12.62 -5.52 16.47
C ILE A 320 -13.39 -4.27 16.04
N LEU A 321 -12.73 -3.11 16.12
CA LEU A 321 -13.20 -1.86 15.51
C LEU A 321 -12.65 -1.77 14.09
N LEU A 322 -13.57 -1.61 13.12
CA LEU A 322 -13.26 -1.38 11.72
C LEU A 322 -13.71 0.03 11.32
N PRO A 323 -12.89 0.80 10.63
CA PRO A 323 -13.22 2.18 10.22
C PRO A 323 -14.07 2.21 8.94
N ASP A 324 -15.03 1.34 8.84
CA ASP A 324 -15.89 1.05 7.72
C ASP A 324 -17.00 2.10 7.59
N GLY A 325 -16.93 2.99 6.61
CA GLY A 325 -17.82 4.13 6.53
C GLY A 325 -17.73 4.99 7.79
N SER A 326 -18.80 5.06 8.58
CA SER A 326 -18.79 5.73 9.89
C SER A 326 -18.03 4.95 10.95
N GLY A 327 -17.93 3.65 10.81
CA GLY A 327 -17.32 2.68 11.71
C GLY A 327 -18.23 1.49 12.00
N SER A 328 -17.66 0.31 12.19
CA SER A 328 -18.37 -0.89 12.57
C SER A 328 -17.63 -1.72 13.60
N LEU A 329 -18.37 -2.53 14.35
CA LEU A 329 -17.81 -3.51 15.29
C LEU A 329 -18.04 -4.91 14.74
N LEU A 330 -17.00 -5.73 14.87
CA LEU A 330 -17.02 -7.16 14.66
C LEU A 330 -16.84 -7.81 16.04
N TYR A 331 -17.91 -8.33 16.62
CA TYR A 331 -17.85 -8.97 17.92
C TYR A 331 -17.20 -10.34 17.86
N PHE A 332 -16.48 -10.69 18.90
CA PHE A 332 -15.91 -12.03 19.03
C PHE A 332 -17.03 -13.06 19.15
N ASP A 333 -16.83 -14.24 18.58
CA ASP A 333 -17.78 -15.35 18.61
C ASP A 333 -19.20 -15.01 18.09
N ASN A 334 -19.27 -14.19 17.07
CA ASN A 334 -20.54 -13.73 16.47
C ASN A 334 -21.23 -14.80 15.58
N GLY A 335 -20.64 -15.98 15.40
CA GLY A 335 -21.18 -17.06 14.56
C GLY A 335 -21.07 -16.82 13.07
N LYS A 336 -20.23 -15.87 12.63
CA LYS A 336 -20.06 -15.47 11.23
C LYS A 336 -18.76 -15.99 10.60
N GLU A 337 -18.16 -17.03 11.15
CA GLU A 337 -16.93 -17.64 10.66
C GLU A 337 -17.01 -18.17 9.21
N ALA A 338 -18.21 -18.41 8.72
CA ALA A 338 -18.46 -18.82 7.32
C ALA A 338 -18.61 -17.65 6.34
N MET A 339 -18.68 -16.39 6.84
CA MET A 339 -18.78 -15.21 6.00
C MET A 339 -17.42 -14.85 5.41
N ALA A 340 -17.43 -14.07 4.34
CA ALA A 340 -16.20 -13.54 3.78
C ALA A 340 -15.49 -12.66 4.82
N SER A 341 -14.17 -12.81 4.94
CA SER A 341 -13.35 -11.97 5.80
C SER A 341 -13.41 -10.52 5.32
N TYR A 342 -13.32 -9.58 6.27
CA TYR A 342 -13.23 -8.16 5.94
C TYR A 342 -11.89 -7.85 5.29
N SER A 343 -11.90 -7.16 4.14
CA SER A 343 -10.69 -6.69 3.45
C SER A 343 -11.03 -5.46 2.62
N VAL A 344 -10.78 -4.28 3.17
CA VAL A 344 -11.19 -3.01 2.55
C VAL A 344 -10.01 -2.06 2.44
N PRO A 345 -9.74 -1.48 1.26
CA PRO A 345 -8.63 -0.55 1.06
C PRO A 345 -8.88 0.77 1.80
N ILE A 346 -7.81 1.30 2.39
CA ILE A 346 -7.80 2.63 3.01
C ILE A 346 -7.93 3.69 1.91
N TYR A 347 -8.74 4.72 2.16
CA TYR A 347 -9.10 5.80 1.21
C TYR A 347 -9.85 5.31 -0.03
N GLY A 348 -10.58 4.20 0.09
CA GLY A 348 -11.39 3.65 -0.99
C GLY A 348 -10.58 2.96 -2.09
N GLN A 349 -11.28 2.55 -3.14
CA GLN A 349 -10.67 1.92 -4.29
C GLN A 349 -9.92 2.95 -5.16
N ASP A 350 -8.84 2.50 -5.80
CA ASP A 350 -8.12 3.32 -6.78
C ASP A 350 -8.91 3.38 -8.11
N PRO A 351 -9.41 4.55 -8.52
CA PRO A 351 -10.13 4.67 -9.78
C PRO A 351 -9.26 4.41 -11.03
N ALA A 352 -7.92 4.38 -10.88
CA ALA A 352 -7.01 4.02 -11.96
C ALA A 352 -6.77 2.50 -12.09
N LEU A 353 -7.33 1.67 -11.21
CA LEU A 353 -7.30 0.20 -11.33
C LEU A 353 -8.57 -0.36 -11.96
N TYR A 354 -9.70 0.26 -11.72
CA TYR A 354 -11.00 -0.29 -12.05
C TYR A 354 -11.65 0.48 -13.17
N LEU A 355 -11.88 -0.21 -14.30
CA LEU A 355 -12.65 0.28 -15.42
C LEU A 355 -14.15 0.39 -15.08
N GLU A 356 -14.58 -0.33 -14.07
CA GLU A 356 -15.96 -0.46 -13.67
C GLU A 356 -16.13 0.16 -12.27
N GLU A 357 -16.86 1.27 -12.18
CA GLU A 357 -17.45 1.63 -10.92
C GLU A 357 -18.47 0.56 -10.54
N THR A 358 -18.51 0.15 -9.29
CA THR A 358 -19.60 -0.69 -8.82
C THR A 358 -20.88 0.16 -8.75
N PRO A 359 -22.05 -0.37 -9.17
CA PRO A 359 -23.31 0.40 -9.12
C PRO A 359 -23.72 0.78 -7.69
N TYR A 360 -23.09 0.17 -6.70
CA TYR A 360 -23.27 0.50 -5.28
C TYR A 360 -22.02 1.25 -4.83
N ARG A 361 -22.19 2.52 -4.50
CA ARG A 361 -21.18 3.29 -3.81
C ARG A 361 -21.04 2.71 -2.40
N THR A 362 -19.94 2.01 -2.17
CA THR A 362 -19.50 1.68 -0.82
C THR A 362 -18.59 2.80 -0.37
N ASP A 363 -18.96 3.50 0.71
CA ASP A 363 -18.05 4.43 1.34
C ASP A 363 -16.84 3.63 1.84
N GLY A 364 -15.64 4.04 1.44
CA GLY A 364 -14.41 3.34 1.82
C GLY A 364 -13.99 3.67 3.25
N ILE A 365 -12.85 3.15 3.63
CA ILE A 365 -12.18 3.54 4.88
C ILE A 365 -11.64 4.96 4.74
N CYS A 366 -12.16 5.89 5.53
CA CYS A 366 -11.71 7.28 5.56
C CYS A 366 -10.50 7.50 6.46
N LEU A 367 -10.40 6.73 7.56
CA LEU A 367 -9.33 6.85 8.56
C LEU A 367 -8.38 5.67 8.47
N PRO A 368 -7.05 5.87 8.42
CA PRO A 368 -6.08 4.78 8.31
C PRO A 368 -5.83 4.10 9.67
N VAL A 369 -6.89 3.61 10.30
CA VAL A 369 -6.86 3.05 11.65
C VAL A 369 -7.67 1.76 11.74
N PHE A 370 -7.42 0.97 12.78
CA PHE A 370 -8.26 -0.13 13.23
C PHE A 370 -8.04 -0.35 14.72
N GLY A 371 -8.90 -1.09 15.38
CA GLY A 371 -8.76 -1.32 16.80
C GLY A 371 -9.20 -2.70 17.24
N LEU A 372 -8.79 -3.09 18.43
CA LEU A 372 -9.25 -4.31 19.08
C LEU A 372 -9.41 -4.06 20.59
N LYS A 373 -10.57 -4.48 21.09
CA LYS A 373 -10.86 -4.52 22.54
C LYS A 373 -10.90 -5.96 22.98
N ASN A 374 -10.17 -6.27 24.07
CA ASN A 374 -10.18 -7.58 24.71
C ASN A 374 -10.33 -7.40 26.22
N GLY A 375 -11.52 -7.70 26.76
CA GLY A 375 -11.86 -7.46 28.15
C GLY A 375 -11.76 -6.00 28.55
N GLY A 376 -10.95 -5.72 29.57
CA GLY A 376 -10.70 -4.38 30.12
C GLY A 376 -9.56 -3.60 29.46
N ALA A 377 -9.00 -4.11 28.36
CA ALA A 377 -7.90 -3.51 27.62
C ALA A 377 -8.22 -3.38 26.13
N ALA A 378 -7.61 -2.43 25.45
CA ALA A 378 -7.80 -2.22 24.03
C ALA A 378 -6.54 -1.59 23.41
N PHE A 379 -6.43 -1.65 22.09
CA PHE A 379 -5.51 -0.83 21.31
C PHE A 379 -6.20 -0.16 20.15
N LEU A 380 -5.67 1.01 19.77
CA LEU A 380 -5.88 1.62 18.47
C LEU A 380 -4.59 1.47 17.65
N ALA A 381 -4.69 0.88 16.49
CA ALA A 381 -3.62 0.85 15.50
C ALA A 381 -3.82 1.96 14.46
N VAL A 382 -2.71 2.56 14.03
CA VAL A 382 -2.68 3.59 12.98
C VAL A 382 -1.69 3.16 11.93
N VAL A 383 -2.12 3.12 10.66
CA VAL A 383 -1.20 2.94 9.54
C VAL A 383 -0.54 4.28 9.27
N GLU A 384 0.72 4.42 9.71
CA GLU A 384 1.45 5.71 9.72
C GLU A 384 2.03 6.03 8.35
N GLU A 385 2.60 5.02 7.68
CA GLU A 385 3.24 5.14 6.36
C GLU A 385 2.72 4.04 5.42
N GLY A 386 2.56 4.36 4.13
CA GLY A 386 2.01 3.44 3.15
C GLY A 386 0.49 3.27 3.24
N ALA A 387 -0.23 4.13 3.96
CA ALA A 387 -1.67 4.02 4.20
C ALA A 387 -2.49 3.96 2.91
N ALA A 388 -2.12 4.72 1.89
CA ALA A 388 -2.82 4.73 0.60
C ALA A 388 -2.68 3.42 -0.20
N LEU A 389 -1.74 2.56 0.19
CA LEU A 389 -1.49 1.24 -0.40
C LEU A 389 -2.00 0.10 0.49
N ALA A 390 -2.48 0.41 1.69
CA ALA A 390 -2.91 -0.58 2.65
C ALA A 390 -4.42 -0.87 2.56
N SER A 391 -4.77 -2.07 2.96
CA SER A 391 -6.14 -2.46 3.32
C SER A 391 -6.18 -2.88 4.79
N VAL A 392 -7.30 -2.62 5.45
CA VAL A 392 -7.59 -3.21 6.77
C VAL A 392 -8.22 -4.58 6.53
N ASN A 393 -7.65 -5.59 7.17
CA ASN A 393 -8.12 -6.97 7.05
C ASN A 393 -8.51 -7.46 8.43
N ALA A 394 -9.67 -8.11 8.54
CA ALA A 394 -10.12 -8.71 9.78
C ALA A 394 -10.80 -10.06 9.53
N GLN A 395 -10.58 -10.97 10.46
CA GLN A 395 -11.14 -12.31 10.39
C GLN A 395 -11.67 -12.74 11.77
N PRO A 396 -12.92 -13.22 11.86
CA PRO A 396 -13.45 -13.78 13.09
C PRO A 396 -12.81 -15.12 13.41
N SER A 397 -12.78 -15.45 14.69
CA SER A 397 -12.37 -16.77 15.18
C SER A 397 -13.24 -17.89 14.60
N GLY A 398 -12.63 -19.05 14.33
CA GLY A 398 -13.33 -20.21 13.80
C GLY A 398 -13.20 -20.40 12.29
N ALA A 399 -12.81 -19.37 11.53
CA ALA A 399 -12.62 -19.45 10.09
C ALA A 399 -11.28 -20.14 9.72
N ALA A 400 -10.16 -19.61 10.14
CA ALA A 400 -8.82 -20.16 9.88
C ALA A 400 -8.10 -20.64 11.15
N ALA A 401 -8.43 -20.04 12.29
CA ALA A 401 -7.87 -20.33 13.61
C ALA A 401 -8.88 -19.99 14.70
N SER A 402 -8.56 -20.30 15.96
CA SER A 402 -9.40 -19.93 17.12
C SER A 402 -9.16 -18.50 17.58
N TYR A 403 -8.74 -17.60 16.69
CA TYR A 403 -8.42 -16.20 17.02
C TYR A 403 -9.15 -15.22 16.11
N ASN A 404 -9.57 -14.11 16.72
CA ASN A 404 -10.04 -12.92 16.03
C ASN A 404 -8.83 -12.04 15.73
N THR A 405 -8.64 -11.65 14.47
CA THR A 405 -7.45 -10.92 14.00
C THR A 405 -7.82 -9.69 13.20
N VAL A 406 -7.01 -8.65 13.31
CA VAL A 406 -7.09 -7.43 12.49
C VAL A 406 -5.69 -6.89 12.22
N TYR A 407 -5.41 -6.57 10.96
CA TYR A 407 -4.07 -6.18 10.53
C TYR A 407 -4.07 -5.38 9.22
N PRO A 408 -2.98 -4.64 8.93
CA PRO A 408 -2.79 -3.99 7.65
C PRO A 408 -2.16 -4.96 6.64
N LEU A 409 -2.68 -4.95 5.39
CA LEU A 409 -2.08 -5.63 4.24
C LEU A 409 -1.67 -4.57 3.23
N PHE A 410 -0.37 -4.38 3.03
CA PHE A 410 0.18 -3.42 2.09
C PHE A 410 0.30 -4.01 0.71
N ARG A 411 -0.23 -3.32 -0.27
CA ARG A 411 -0.21 -3.69 -1.68
C ARG A 411 0.85 -2.86 -2.40
N ILE A 412 2.09 -3.35 -2.39
CA ILE A 412 3.26 -2.60 -2.88
C ILE A 412 3.47 -2.70 -4.40
N ARG A 413 2.76 -3.63 -5.05
CA ARG A 413 2.72 -3.79 -6.50
C ARG A 413 1.34 -4.24 -6.93
N GLU A 414 0.70 -3.50 -7.80
CA GLU A 414 -0.61 -3.86 -8.34
C GLU A 414 -0.49 -4.85 -9.49
N LYS A 415 -1.54 -5.67 -9.63
CA LYS A 415 -1.68 -6.70 -10.66
C LYS A 415 -3.08 -6.64 -11.25
N ALA A 416 -3.18 -6.64 -12.56
CA ALA A 416 -4.43 -6.76 -13.30
C ALA A 416 -4.37 -7.96 -14.24
N VAL A 417 -5.54 -8.47 -14.60
CA VAL A 417 -5.69 -9.56 -15.58
C VAL A 417 -6.33 -8.99 -16.83
N GLN A 418 -5.70 -9.17 -17.96
CA GLN A 418 -6.20 -8.71 -19.26
C GLN A 418 -6.44 -9.89 -20.19
N SER A 419 -7.59 -9.92 -20.85
CA SER A 419 -7.88 -10.88 -21.91
C SER A 419 -7.10 -10.54 -23.19
N VAL A 420 -6.49 -11.53 -23.81
CA VAL A 420 -5.68 -11.36 -25.01
C VAL A 420 -6.44 -11.84 -26.24
N GLY A 421 -6.70 -10.91 -27.18
CA GLY A 421 -7.11 -11.25 -28.54
C GLY A 421 -8.47 -11.96 -28.69
N GLY A 422 -9.41 -11.78 -27.75
CA GLY A 422 -10.74 -12.41 -27.84
C GLY A 422 -10.73 -13.93 -27.62
N SER A 423 -9.65 -14.47 -27.08
CA SER A 423 -9.51 -15.85 -26.62
C SER A 423 -9.71 -15.93 -25.11
N ASP A 424 -9.93 -17.14 -24.57
CA ASP A 424 -9.95 -17.40 -23.11
C ASP A 424 -8.56 -17.23 -22.46
N SER A 425 -7.54 -16.82 -23.23
CA SER A 425 -6.19 -16.55 -22.74
C SER A 425 -6.16 -15.23 -21.99
N VAL A 426 -5.67 -15.27 -20.79
CA VAL A 426 -5.47 -14.09 -19.93
C VAL A 426 -3.98 -13.84 -19.71
N GLN A 427 -3.59 -12.59 -19.63
CA GLN A 427 -2.23 -12.18 -19.30
C GLN A 427 -2.27 -11.33 -18.02
N ASN A 428 -1.36 -11.61 -17.10
CA ASN A 428 -1.13 -10.75 -15.95
C ASN A 428 -0.34 -9.52 -16.37
N ILE A 429 -0.83 -8.35 -15.99
CA ILE A 429 -0.14 -7.07 -16.11
C ILE A 429 0.23 -6.62 -14.71
N TYR A 430 1.49 -6.28 -14.51
CA TYR A 430 2.00 -5.80 -13.24
C TYR A 430 2.35 -4.33 -13.34
N GLN A 431 2.19 -3.65 -12.21
CA GLN A 431 2.77 -2.35 -11.96
C GLN A 431 4.29 -2.41 -12.23
N ALA A 432 4.81 -1.45 -13.00
CA ALA A 432 6.20 -1.48 -13.48
C ALA A 432 7.21 -1.46 -12.32
N GLU A 433 7.05 -0.51 -11.41
CA GLU A 433 7.88 -0.35 -10.23
C GLU A 433 7.07 -0.61 -8.97
N ARG A 434 7.65 -1.30 -7.98
CA ARG A 434 7.00 -1.44 -6.68
C ARG A 434 7.13 -0.15 -5.87
N TYR A 435 6.28 0.01 -4.86
CA TYR A 435 6.43 1.07 -3.86
C TYR A 435 7.80 0.95 -3.18
N GLY A 436 8.49 2.08 -3.05
CA GLY A 436 9.85 2.16 -2.51
C GLY A 436 9.97 2.81 -1.13
N GLY A 437 8.84 3.24 -0.54
CA GLY A 437 8.83 3.89 0.77
C GLY A 437 8.71 2.93 1.95
N VAL A 438 8.21 3.41 3.06
CA VAL A 438 8.08 2.63 4.30
C VAL A 438 6.65 2.14 4.47
N MET A 439 6.48 0.92 4.94
CA MET A 439 5.22 0.36 5.42
C MET A 439 5.25 0.39 6.95
N ALA A 440 4.38 1.16 7.61
CA ALA A 440 4.44 1.32 9.06
C ALA A 440 3.07 1.32 9.71
N VAL A 441 2.98 0.67 10.87
CA VAL A 441 1.81 0.64 11.74
C VAL A 441 2.22 0.92 13.18
N SER A 442 1.50 1.80 13.85
CA SER A 442 1.70 2.06 15.27
C SER A 442 0.53 1.57 16.11
N TYR A 443 0.80 1.22 17.37
CA TYR A 443 -0.19 0.73 18.32
C TYR A 443 -0.18 1.61 19.58
N ARG A 444 -1.34 2.15 19.94
CA ARG A 444 -1.57 2.89 21.17
C ARG A 444 -2.52 2.12 22.07
N PHE A 445 -2.14 1.92 23.33
CA PHE A 445 -2.85 1.04 24.25
C PHE A 445 -3.78 1.83 25.16
N LEU A 446 -4.93 1.23 25.48
CA LEU A 446 -5.96 1.78 26.36
C LEU A 446 -6.34 0.75 27.41
N SER A 447 -6.73 1.22 28.60
CA SER A 447 -7.14 0.37 29.70
C SER A 447 -8.28 0.99 30.49
N GLY A 448 -9.03 0.16 31.21
CA GLY A 448 -10.11 0.59 32.10
C GLY A 448 -11.27 1.23 31.35
N ALA A 449 -11.73 2.39 31.79
CA ALA A 449 -12.92 3.07 31.26
C ALA A 449 -12.72 3.63 29.82
N ASP A 450 -11.49 3.85 29.40
CA ASP A 450 -11.19 4.33 28.05
C ASP A 450 -10.90 3.16 27.05
N ALA A 451 -10.94 1.89 27.52
CA ALA A 451 -10.72 0.72 26.67
C ALA A 451 -11.95 0.37 25.82
N ASP A 452 -12.40 1.31 24.97
CA ASP A 452 -13.50 1.14 24.05
C ASP A 452 -13.30 1.99 22.77
N TYR A 453 -14.22 1.87 21.81
CA TYR A 453 -14.13 2.63 20.55
C TYR A 453 -14.24 4.15 20.76
N VAL A 454 -14.87 4.61 21.84
CA VAL A 454 -14.93 6.05 22.18
C VAL A 454 -13.57 6.56 22.64
N GLY A 455 -12.86 5.78 23.48
CA GLY A 455 -11.46 6.06 23.84
C GLY A 455 -10.53 6.02 22.64
N MET A 456 -10.69 5.03 21.75
CA MET A 456 -9.96 4.95 20.49
C MET A 456 -10.20 6.20 19.63
N ALA A 457 -11.46 6.68 19.50
CA ALA A 457 -11.78 7.89 18.76
C ALA A 457 -11.12 9.14 19.36
N LYS A 458 -11.03 9.26 20.69
CA LYS A 458 -10.31 10.36 21.35
C LYS A 458 -8.81 10.37 21.00
N ILE A 459 -8.18 9.19 20.94
CA ILE A 459 -6.77 9.05 20.54
C ILE A 459 -6.62 9.45 19.07
N CYS A 460 -7.46 8.90 18.19
CA CYS A 460 -7.45 9.21 16.77
C CYS A 460 -7.60 10.72 16.51
N ARG A 461 -8.58 11.37 17.17
CA ARG A 461 -8.78 12.83 17.09
C ARG A 461 -7.54 13.61 17.48
N ARG A 462 -6.91 13.27 18.63
CA ARG A 462 -5.70 13.96 19.09
C ARG A 462 -4.55 13.82 18.08
N ALA A 463 -4.40 12.67 17.47
CA ALA A 463 -3.39 12.43 16.46
C ALA A 463 -3.69 13.23 15.18
N LEU A 464 -4.92 13.15 14.65
CA LEU A 464 -5.32 13.80 13.41
C LEU A 464 -5.32 15.33 13.53
N PHE A 465 -5.87 15.90 14.59
CA PHE A 465 -5.99 17.35 14.78
C PHE A 465 -4.92 17.94 15.72
N ARG A 466 -3.89 17.18 16.08
CA ARG A 466 -2.76 17.62 16.94
C ARG A 466 -3.22 18.28 18.25
N GLY A 467 -4.31 17.81 18.81
CA GLY A 467 -4.89 18.39 20.02
C GLY A 467 -5.49 19.79 19.81
N GLN A 468 -5.60 20.27 18.57
CA GLN A 468 -6.32 21.50 18.26
C GLN A 468 -7.82 21.18 18.16
N GLU A 469 -8.56 21.60 19.17
CA GLU A 469 -10.01 21.66 19.07
C GLU A 469 -10.37 23.04 18.49
N ALA A 470 -10.91 23.08 17.28
CA ALA A 470 -11.53 24.29 16.81
C ALA A 470 -12.80 24.52 17.63
N PRO A 471 -13.06 25.74 18.14
CA PRO A 471 -14.34 26.02 18.75
C PRO A 471 -15.41 25.88 17.66
N VAL A 472 -16.10 24.76 17.63
CA VAL A 472 -17.31 24.62 16.82
C VAL A 472 -18.28 25.67 17.35
N SER A 473 -18.71 26.59 16.49
CA SER A 473 -19.70 27.58 16.87
C SER A 473 -20.94 26.85 17.40
N GLY A 474 -21.53 27.32 18.49
CA GLY A 474 -22.70 26.66 19.09
C GLY A 474 -23.94 26.61 18.17
N GLN A 475 -23.84 27.19 16.98
CA GLN A 475 -24.88 27.17 15.95
C GLN A 475 -24.49 26.13 14.89
N ARG A 476 -25.30 25.08 14.72
CA ARG A 476 -25.09 24.04 13.69
C ARG A 476 -25.32 24.65 12.31
N PRO A 477 -24.41 24.48 11.35
CA PRO A 477 -24.60 24.96 10.01
C PRO A 477 -25.69 24.18 9.26
N VAL A 478 -26.38 24.86 8.37
CA VAL A 478 -27.27 24.28 7.38
C VAL A 478 -26.56 24.34 6.03
N TYR A 479 -26.34 23.18 5.44
CA TYR A 479 -25.74 23.09 4.12
C TYR A 479 -26.80 23.16 3.04
N LEU A 480 -26.66 24.11 2.13
CA LEU A 480 -27.52 24.27 0.97
C LEU A 480 -26.71 24.10 -0.28
N GLU A 481 -27.00 23.07 -1.06
CA GLU A 481 -26.38 22.92 -2.37
C GLU A 481 -27.25 23.55 -3.47
N LEU A 482 -26.61 24.42 -4.26
CA LEU A 482 -27.19 25.03 -5.47
C LEU A 482 -26.42 24.55 -6.69
N VAL A 483 -27.11 23.88 -7.61
CA VAL A 483 -26.53 23.42 -8.88
C VAL A 483 -26.72 24.52 -9.92
N GLY A 484 -25.60 25.08 -10.39
CA GLY A 484 -25.54 26.19 -11.33
C GLY A 484 -25.85 25.76 -12.76
N ALA A 485 -24.90 25.20 -13.44
CA ALA A 485 -25.03 24.83 -14.84
C ALA A 485 -24.81 23.34 -15.09
N ILE A 486 -25.64 22.76 -15.93
CA ILE A 486 -25.60 21.34 -16.32
C ILE A 486 -25.51 21.20 -17.83
N PRO A 487 -24.97 20.07 -18.35
CA PRO A 487 -25.06 19.75 -19.78
C PRO A 487 -26.52 19.44 -20.11
N ALA A 488 -26.97 19.94 -21.27
CA ALA A 488 -28.29 19.62 -21.81
C ALA A 488 -28.23 19.47 -23.32
N THR A 489 -28.85 18.42 -23.85
CA THR A 489 -28.96 18.23 -25.31
C THR A 489 -30.16 19.02 -25.83
N GLU A 490 -29.91 19.99 -26.68
CA GLU A 490 -30.92 20.82 -27.33
C GLU A 490 -30.97 20.50 -28.83
N ASN A 491 -32.18 20.44 -29.37
CA ASN A 491 -32.35 20.28 -30.82
C ASN A 491 -32.24 21.64 -31.53
N VAL A 492 -31.10 21.86 -32.19
CA VAL A 492 -30.87 23.07 -33.00
C VAL A 492 -31.01 22.72 -34.47
N ALA A 493 -32.02 23.22 -35.13
CA ALA A 493 -32.32 22.92 -36.54
C ALA A 493 -32.41 21.41 -36.84
N GLY A 494 -32.91 20.59 -35.91
CA GLY A 494 -33.07 19.16 -36.05
C GLY A 494 -31.83 18.32 -35.68
N LEU A 495 -30.74 18.97 -35.27
CA LEU A 495 -29.53 18.30 -34.82
C LEU A 495 -29.44 18.38 -33.30
N PRO A 496 -29.14 17.27 -32.60
CA PRO A 496 -28.86 17.31 -31.17
C PRO A 496 -27.52 18.01 -30.94
N VAL A 497 -27.56 19.11 -30.15
CA VAL A 497 -26.37 19.86 -29.74
C VAL A 497 -26.31 19.92 -28.24
N GLU A 498 -25.19 19.48 -27.67
CA GLU A 498 -24.95 19.61 -26.24
C GLU A 498 -24.61 21.07 -25.90
N ARG A 499 -25.28 21.62 -24.89
CA ARG A 499 -25.07 22.99 -24.42
C ARG A 499 -25.10 23.05 -22.90
N THR A 500 -24.35 23.99 -22.36
CA THR A 500 -24.41 24.33 -20.94
C THR A 500 -25.67 25.10 -20.66
N ARG A 501 -26.56 24.53 -19.84
CA ARG A 501 -27.86 25.12 -19.45
C ARG A 501 -27.82 25.51 -17.98
N ALA A 502 -28.24 26.76 -17.68
CA ALA A 502 -28.47 27.20 -16.32
C ALA A 502 -29.63 26.42 -15.66
N LEU A 503 -29.38 25.88 -14.49
CA LEU A 503 -30.38 25.28 -13.62
C LEU A 503 -30.77 26.29 -12.53
N THR A 504 -29.79 26.83 -11.79
CA THR A 504 -29.96 27.93 -10.85
C THR A 504 -29.01 29.05 -11.23
N THR A 505 -29.54 30.22 -11.64
CA THR A 505 -28.72 31.40 -11.92
C THR A 505 -28.33 32.12 -10.62
N PHE A 506 -27.33 33.00 -10.67
CA PHE A 506 -26.94 33.79 -9.51
C PHE A 506 -28.07 34.70 -8.99
N ALA A 507 -28.87 35.25 -9.89
CA ALA A 507 -30.05 36.03 -9.50
C ALA A 507 -31.11 35.17 -8.76
N GLN A 508 -31.34 33.94 -9.23
CA GLN A 508 -32.23 33.00 -8.53
C GLN A 508 -31.64 32.57 -7.18
N ALA A 509 -30.34 32.38 -7.10
CA ALA A 509 -29.67 32.12 -5.83
C ALA A 509 -29.86 33.28 -4.84
N GLU A 510 -29.70 34.54 -5.29
CA GLU A 510 -30.00 35.71 -4.43
C GLU A 510 -31.39 35.70 -3.92
N ASP A 511 -32.40 35.39 -4.78
CA ASP A 511 -33.81 35.30 -4.37
C ASP A 511 -34.03 34.19 -3.33
N ILE A 512 -33.40 33.03 -3.51
CA ILE A 512 -33.39 31.93 -2.52
C ILE A 512 -32.84 32.42 -1.18
N LEU A 513 -31.65 33.08 -1.20
CA LEU A 513 -31.03 33.58 0.03
C LEU A 513 -31.90 34.62 0.76
N ARG A 514 -32.52 35.52 0.02
CA ARG A 514 -33.43 36.51 0.60
C ARG A 514 -34.69 35.86 1.23
N SER A 515 -35.10 34.69 0.76
CA SER A 515 -36.27 33.95 1.29
C SER A 515 -36.00 33.12 2.54
N LEU A 516 -34.71 32.90 2.91
CA LEU A 516 -34.32 32.06 4.04
C LEU A 516 -35.02 32.44 5.37
N PRO A 517 -35.12 33.76 5.75
CA PRO A 517 -35.79 34.12 6.98
C PRO A 517 -37.30 33.76 6.99
N GLU A 518 -37.96 33.82 5.83
CA GLU A 518 -39.37 33.42 5.69
C GLU A 518 -39.57 31.92 5.91
N SER A 519 -38.53 31.12 5.61
CA SER A 519 -38.51 29.68 5.85
C SER A 519 -38.12 29.30 7.29
N GLY A 520 -37.90 30.30 8.16
CA GLY A 520 -37.50 30.09 9.55
C GLY A 520 -36.01 29.76 9.74
N LEU A 521 -35.20 29.86 8.70
CA LEU A 521 -33.73 29.67 8.75
C LEU A 521 -33.06 30.97 9.12
N THR A 522 -32.04 30.86 9.99
CA THR A 522 -31.16 31.99 10.26
C THR A 522 -30.09 32.04 9.15
N PRO A 523 -30.07 33.14 8.34
CA PRO A 523 -29.13 33.16 7.19
C PRO A 523 -27.66 32.91 7.54
N SER A 524 -27.20 33.46 8.66
CA SER A 524 -25.82 33.26 9.13
C SER A 524 -25.45 31.83 9.53
N ALA A 525 -26.44 30.93 9.62
CA ALA A 525 -26.23 29.50 9.81
C ALA A 525 -26.15 28.75 8.48
N VAL A 526 -26.45 29.39 7.35
CA VAL A 526 -26.51 28.73 6.04
C VAL A 526 -25.17 28.86 5.35
N LEU A 527 -24.67 27.72 4.89
CA LEU A 527 -23.49 27.60 4.04
C LEU A 527 -23.97 27.12 2.67
N VAL A 528 -23.65 27.87 1.64
CA VAL A 528 -24.04 27.54 0.26
C VAL A 528 -22.87 26.91 -0.47
N ARG A 529 -22.99 25.64 -0.84
CA ARG A 529 -22.15 25.02 -1.85
C ARG A 529 -22.74 25.32 -3.22
N TYR A 530 -22.01 26.05 -4.06
CA TYR A 530 -22.49 26.39 -5.40
C TYR A 530 -21.73 25.58 -6.45
N SER A 531 -22.32 24.46 -6.88
CA SER A 531 -21.74 23.51 -7.81
C SER A 531 -21.96 23.92 -9.27
N GLY A 532 -21.05 23.54 -10.17
CA GLY A 532 -21.22 23.73 -11.60
C GLY A 532 -21.25 25.17 -12.07
N MET A 533 -20.51 26.06 -11.40
CA MET A 533 -20.41 27.46 -11.81
C MET A 533 -19.18 27.79 -12.64
N PHE A 534 -18.18 26.92 -12.65
CA PHE A 534 -16.92 27.14 -13.33
C PHE A 534 -16.75 26.26 -14.58
N ASN A 535 -16.00 26.75 -15.55
CA ASN A 535 -15.37 26.00 -16.64
C ASN A 535 -16.34 25.04 -17.36
N GLY A 536 -17.52 25.50 -17.74
CA GLY A 536 -18.52 24.69 -18.46
C GLY A 536 -19.62 24.10 -17.59
N GLY A 537 -19.58 24.23 -16.28
CA GLY A 537 -20.61 23.74 -15.37
C GLY A 537 -20.27 22.40 -14.73
N MET A 538 -21.29 21.54 -14.51
CA MET A 538 -21.08 20.21 -13.91
C MET A 538 -20.21 19.28 -14.79
N ARG A 539 -20.24 19.45 -16.10
CA ARG A 539 -19.25 18.85 -17.04
C ARG A 539 -18.09 19.81 -17.21
N GLN A 540 -17.22 19.81 -16.26
CA GLN A 540 -16.15 20.77 -16.14
C GLN A 540 -15.00 20.47 -17.11
N SER A 541 -14.49 21.49 -17.79
CA SER A 541 -13.21 21.47 -18.49
C SER A 541 -12.03 21.63 -17.51
N TYR A 542 -10.80 21.48 -18.01
CA TYR A 542 -9.59 21.54 -17.16
C TYR A 542 -9.44 22.88 -16.45
N ALA A 543 -9.28 22.85 -15.15
CA ALA A 543 -9.27 24.00 -14.26
C ALA A 543 -7.91 24.76 -14.23
N SER A 544 -7.23 24.93 -15.38
CA SER A 544 -6.01 25.73 -15.47
C SER A 544 -6.27 27.24 -15.53
N SER A 545 -7.53 27.65 -15.72
CA SER A 545 -8.02 29.02 -15.69
C SER A 545 -9.40 29.02 -15.03
N LEU A 546 -9.83 30.19 -14.60
CA LEU A 546 -11.14 30.37 -14.01
C LEU A 546 -12.05 31.06 -15.02
N ASP A 547 -13.13 30.41 -15.42
CA ASP A 547 -14.18 30.93 -16.29
C ASP A 547 -15.55 30.73 -15.63
N ILE A 548 -16.22 31.82 -15.25
CA ILE A 548 -17.55 31.76 -14.67
C ILE A 548 -18.57 31.60 -15.79
N VAL A 549 -19.41 30.58 -15.71
CA VAL A 549 -20.42 30.29 -16.74
C VAL A 549 -21.34 31.47 -16.99
N GLY A 550 -21.25 32.07 -18.20
CA GLY A 550 -21.99 33.26 -18.57
C GLY A 550 -23.51 33.12 -18.46
N ALA A 551 -24.05 31.91 -18.69
CA ALA A 551 -25.49 31.60 -18.56
C ALA A 551 -26.01 31.77 -17.13
N LEU A 552 -25.15 31.75 -16.11
CA LEU A 552 -25.51 31.96 -14.70
C LEU A 552 -25.57 33.45 -14.33
N GLY A 553 -25.01 34.34 -15.14
CA GLY A 553 -24.86 35.77 -14.88
C GLY A 553 -23.43 36.27 -14.99
N GLY A 554 -22.45 35.40 -15.21
CA GLY A 554 -21.02 35.70 -15.33
C GLY A 554 -20.46 36.38 -14.07
N ASP A 555 -19.28 37.04 -14.21
CA ASP A 555 -18.57 37.70 -13.10
C ASP A 555 -19.43 38.71 -12.34
N LYS A 556 -20.22 39.50 -13.05
CA LYS A 556 -21.10 40.52 -12.43
C LYS A 556 -22.21 39.88 -11.58
N GLY A 557 -22.81 38.79 -12.08
CA GLY A 557 -23.83 38.09 -11.34
C GLY A 557 -23.26 37.41 -10.10
N PHE A 558 -22.05 36.85 -10.20
CA PHE A 558 -21.40 36.26 -9.05
C PHE A 558 -21.01 37.30 -7.99
N SER A 559 -20.46 38.44 -8.39
CA SER A 559 -20.16 39.53 -7.46
C SER A 559 -21.42 40.03 -6.73
N SER A 560 -22.55 40.18 -7.43
CA SER A 560 -23.85 40.53 -6.83
C SER A 560 -24.34 39.47 -5.81
N LEU A 561 -24.17 38.19 -6.13
CA LEU A 561 -24.50 37.10 -5.21
C LEU A 561 -23.64 37.18 -3.94
N LEU A 562 -22.32 37.39 -4.06
CA LEU A 562 -21.43 37.55 -2.91
C LEU A 562 -21.79 38.75 -2.04
N GLU A 563 -22.14 39.89 -2.64
CA GLU A 563 -22.61 41.08 -1.92
C GLU A 563 -23.93 40.79 -1.15
N THR A 564 -24.90 40.14 -1.81
CA THR A 564 -26.17 39.75 -1.18
C THR A 564 -25.94 38.75 -0.04
N ALA A 565 -25.14 37.72 -0.27
CA ALA A 565 -24.81 36.72 0.72
C ALA A 565 -24.08 37.33 1.93
N GLY A 566 -23.08 38.17 1.71
CA GLY A 566 -22.35 38.90 2.75
C GLY A 566 -23.26 39.81 3.57
N GLY A 567 -24.22 40.51 2.94
CA GLY A 567 -25.22 41.34 3.61
C GLY A 567 -26.16 40.52 4.52
N LEU A 568 -26.41 39.25 4.21
CA LEU A 568 -27.21 38.31 4.99
C LEU A 568 -26.40 37.48 5.99
N GLY A 569 -25.07 37.54 5.90
CA GLY A 569 -24.19 36.69 6.72
C GLY A 569 -24.08 35.24 6.23
N VAL A 570 -24.51 34.95 4.99
CA VAL A 570 -24.39 33.63 4.37
C VAL A 570 -22.99 33.45 3.79
N SER A 571 -22.36 32.30 4.00
CA SER A 571 -21.08 31.95 3.37
C SER A 571 -21.32 31.14 2.09
N VAL A 572 -20.71 31.57 0.99
CA VAL A 572 -20.79 30.89 -0.31
C VAL A 572 -19.46 30.16 -0.56
N TYR A 573 -19.54 28.88 -0.86
CA TYR A 573 -18.44 27.98 -1.22
C TYR A 573 -18.57 27.61 -2.70
N PRO A 574 -17.91 28.33 -3.60
CA PRO A 574 -17.82 27.96 -5.01
C PRO A 574 -17.13 26.61 -5.13
N ASP A 575 -17.71 25.70 -5.92
CA ASP A 575 -17.29 24.32 -5.98
C ASP A 575 -16.50 24.02 -7.28
N ILE A 576 -15.38 23.32 -7.15
CA ILE A 576 -14.50 22.92 -8.25
C ILE A 576 -14.10 21.44 -8.13
N ASP A 577 -13.95 20.75 -9.26
CA ASP A 577 -13.36 19.43 -9.34
C ASP A 577 -11.92 19.52 -9.86
N LEU A 578 -10.97 19.08 -9.07
CA LEU A 578 -9.54 19.04 -9.42
C LEU A 578 -9.03 17.60 -9.69
N CYS A 579 -9.92 16.59 -9.64
CA CYS A 579 -9.60 15.19 -9.95
C CYS A 579 -10.01 14.79 -11.36
N TYR A 580 -11.09 15.36 -11.90
CA TYR A 580 -11.69 14.95 -13.16
C TYR A 580 -11.84 16.08 -14.15
N VAL A 581 -11.71 15.73 -15.44
CA VAL A 581 -12.05 16.61 -16.58
C VAL A 581 -13.14 15.92 -17.37
N ALA A 582 -14.30 16.54 -17.52
CA ALA A 582 -15.44 15.98 -18.25
C ALA A 582 -15.51 16.46 -19.71
N GLU A 583 -14.93 17.64 -20.01
CA GLU A 583 -14.85 18.18 -21.35
C GLU A 583 -13.42 18.51 -21.76
N ASN A 584 -13.09 18.26 -23.01
CA ASN A 584 -11.78 18.52 -23.59
C ASN A 584 -11.95 19.28 -24.91
N GLY A 585 -11.74 20.59 -24.89
CA GLY A 585 -11.80 21.46 -26.07
C GLY A 585 -10.51 21.47 -26.89
N LEU A 586 -10.60 21.87 -28.14
CA LEU A 586 -9.46 21.93 -29.06
C LEU A 586 -8.34 22.92 -28.61
N PHE A 587 -8.66 23.86 -27.74
CA PHE A 587 -7.76 24.93 -27.28
C PHE A 587 -7.53 24.91 -25.78
N ASP A 588 -7.96 23.84 -25.10
CA ASP A 588 -7.72 23.70 -23.67
C ASP A 588 -6.25 23.44 -23.37
N ALA A 589 -5.77 23.90 -22.22
CA ALA A 589 -4.43 23.60 -21.73
C ALA A 589 -4.23 22.10 -21.43
N TYR A 590 -5.31 21.33 -21.41
CA TYR A 590 -5.35 19.89 -21.12
C TYR A 590 -5.15 19.05 -22.39
N ASN A 591 -4.28 18.05 -22.26
CA ASN A 591 -4.06 17.07 -23.31
C ASN A 591 -4.34 15.67 -22.75
N VAL A 592 -5.41 15.03 -23.23
CA VAL A 592 -5.85 13.70 -22.75
C VAL A 592 -4.72 12.64 -22.77
N ARG A 593 -3.82 12.69 -23.75
CA ARG A 593 -2.71 11.73 -23.80
C ARG A 593 -1.62 12.01 -22.79
N ARG A 594 -1.40 13.26 -22.42
CA ARG A 594 -0.31 13.71 -21.54
C ARG A 594 -0.76 13.82 -20.11
N ASP A 595 -1.96 14.37 -19.87
CA ASP A 595 -2.38 14.88 -18.56
C ASP A 595 -3.40 13.97 -17.85
N THR A 596 -4.00 13.01 -18.57
CA THR A 596 -4.85 11.97 -17.97
C THR A 596 -3.99 10.85 -17.38
N ALA A 597 -4.36 10.34 -16.23
CA ALA A 597 -3.79 9.12 -15.65
C ALA A 597 -3.98 7.90 -16.58
N ARG A 598 -3.26 6.85 -16.34
CA ARG A 598 -3.40 5.56 -17.03
C ARG A 598 -3.91 4.51 -16.07
N PHE A 599 -4.82 3.68 -16.56
CA PHE A 599 -5.12 2.42 -15.93
C PHE A 599 -3.89 1.50 -15.91
N LEU A 600 -3.89 0.50 -15.05
CA LEU A 600 -2.82 -0.49 -15.02
C LEU A 600 -2.67 -1.23 -16.36
N THR A 601 -3.75 -1.37 -17.12
CA THR A 601 -3.76 -1.85 -18.53
C THR A 601 -3.13 -0.85 -19.51
N ARG A 602 -2.60 0.28 -19.05
CA ARG A 602 -1.96 1.37 -19.84
C ARG A 602 -2.89 2.17 -20.74
N VAL A 603 -4.17 1.86 -20.71
CA VAL A 603 -5.20 2.65 -21.41
C VAL A 603 -5.44 3.96 -20.66
N THR A 604 -5.84 5.00 -21.37
CA THR A 604 -6.23 6.29 -20.77
C THR A 604 -7.37 6.09 -19.77
N ALA A 605 -7.23 6.64 -18.56
CA ALA A 605 -8.22 6.52 -17.50
C ALA A 605 -9.45 7.39 -17.81
N ALA A 606 -10.32 6.85 -18.66
CA ALA A 606 -11.63 7.39 -19.00
C ALA A 606 -12.68 6.66 -18.16
N VAL A 607 -13.34 7.39 -17.27
CA VAL A 607 -14.36 6.89 -16.35
C VAL A 607 -15.72 7.19 -16.95
N TYR A 608 -16.48 6.13 -17.24
CA TYR A 608 -17.82 6.22 -17.80
C TYR A 608 -18.89 6.20 -16.70
N PRO A 609 -20.00 6.93 -16.86
CA PRO A 609 -21.10 6.87 -15.92
C PRO A 609 -21.80 5.50 -15.97
N TYR A 610 -22.48 5.15 -14.88
CA TYR A 610 -23.39 4.02 -14.85
C TYR A 610 -24.76 4.41 -15.35
N ASN A 611 -25.36 3.53 -16.13
CA ASN A 611 -26.78 3.61 -16.41
C ASN A 611 -27.59 3.08 -15.20
N PRO A 612 -28.32 3.92 -14.47
CA PRO A 612 -29.01 3.51 -13.23
C PRO A 612 -30.14 2.50 -13.47
N ALA A 613 -30.59 2.34 -14.72
CA ALA A 613 -31.66 1.39 -15.04
C ALA A 613 -31.14 -0.03 -15.35
N THR A 614 -29.93 -0.13 -15.92
CA THR A 614 -29.34 -1.40 -16.34
C THR A 614 -28.22 -1.87 -15.42
N PHE A 615 -27.73 -1.02 -14.54
CA PHE A 615 -26.53 -1.24 -13.70
C PHE A 615 -25.28 -1.62 -14.52
N ALA A 616 -25.20 -1.13 -15.76
CA ALA A 616 -24.05 -1.34 -16.62
C ALA A 616 -23.36 0.00 -16.92
N LEU A 617 -22.06 -0.05 -17.23
CA LEU A 617 -21.35 1.12 -17.75
C LEU A 617 -22.02 1.64 -19.00
N ASP A 618 -22.28 2.92 -19.06
CA ASP A 618 -22.80 3.60 -20.23
C ASP A 618 -21.62 4.10 -21.08
N THR A 619 -21.09 3.21 -21.92
CA THR A 619 -19.97 3.54 -22.80
C THR A 619 -20.38 4.41 -24.00
N GLU A 620 -21.67 4.66 -24.19
CA GLU A 620 -22.19 5.61 -25.20
C GLU A 620 -22.20 7.05 -24.66
N ALA A 621 -22.19 7.21 -23.34
CA ALA A 621 -22.04 8.50 -22.70
C ALA A 621 -20.60 9.02 -22.81
N SER A 622 -20.43 10.33 -22.77
CA SER A 622 -19.09 10.93 -22.72
C SER A 622 -18.44 10.68 -21.36
N PRO A 623 -17.19 10.13 -21.32
CA PRO A 623 -16.50 9.86 -20.08
C PRO A 623 -15.98 11.13 -19.39
N SER A 624 -15.65 11.02 -18.12
CA SER A 624 -14.75 11.92 -17.41
C SER A 624 -13.34 11.36 -17.43
N TYR A 625 -12.33 12.22 -17.57
CA TYR A 625 -10.92 11.84 -17.60
C TYR A 625 -10.30 12.09 -16.23
N LEU A 626 -9.67 11.08 -15.67
CA LEU A 626 -8.97 11.17 -14.40
C LEU A 626 -7.66 11.94 -14.58
N ILE A 627 -7.52 13.08 -13.91
CA ILE A 627 -6.31 13.89 -13.97
C ILE A 627 -5.14 13.13 -13.32
N SER A 628 -3.99 13.07 -14.02
CA SER A 628 -2.79 12.47 -13.44
C SER A 628 -2.32 13.30 -12.24
N PRO A 629 -1.98 12.69 -11.08
CA PRO A 629 -1.44 13.40 -9.92
C PRO A 629 -0.23 14.28 -10.23
N ARG A 630 0.53 13.94 -11.28
CA ARG A 630 1.63 14.76 -11.78
C ARG A 630 1.22 16.19 -12.14
N CYS A 631 -0.05 16.39 -12.50
CA CYS A 631 -0.57 17.71 -12.86
C CYS A 631 -0.93 18.56 -11.65
N TYR A 632 -1.12 17.97 -10.46
CA TYR A 632 -1.62 18.67 -9.28
C TYR A 632 -0.80 19.91 -8.91
N PRO A 633 0.54 19.88 -8.84
CA PRO A 633 1.30 21.08 -8.44
C PRO A 633 1.04 22.28 -9.36
N SER A 634 1.02 22.08 -10.67
CA SER A 634 0.78 23.15 -11.63
C SER A 634 -0.70 23.56 -11.71
N LEU A 635 -1.59 22.61 -11.61
CA LEU A 635 -3.04 22.85 -11.66
C LEU A 635 -3.50 23.65 -10.44
N PHE A 636 -3.12 23.23 -9.24
CA PHE A 636 -3.54 23.90 -7.99
C PHE A 636 -2.91 25.28 -7.86
N ALA A 637 -1.67 25.47 -8.29
CA ALA A 637 -1.05 26.78 -8.34
C ALA A 637 -1.77 27.73 -9.31
N ALA A 638 -2.10 27.25 -10.52
CA ALA A 638 -2.82 28.04 -11.51
C ALA A 638 -4.24 28.38 -11.03
N TRP A 639 -4.96 27.39 -10.48
CA TRP A 639 -6.30 27.60 -9.94
C TRP A 639 -6.28 28.56 -8.75
N GLY A 640 -5.41 28.34 -7.76
CA GLY A 640 -5.30 29.21 -6.59
C GLY A 640 -5.01 30.67 -6.95
N ALA A 641 -4.11 30.90 -7.94
CA ALA A 641 -3.81 32.24 -8.43
C ALA A 641 -5.03 32.88 -9.12
N ALA A 642 -5.76 32.12 -9.94
CA ALA A 642 -6.96 32.64 -10.60
C ALA A 642 -8.10 32.90 -9.59
N PHE A 643 -8.31 31.99 -8.63
CA PHE A 643 -9.36 32.09 -7.62
C PHE A 643 -9.13 33.26 -6.64
N ALA A 644 -7.89 33.60 -6.36
CA ALA A 644 -7.56 34.76 -5.53
C ALA A 644 -8.17 36.10 -6.07
N GLY A 645 -8.40 36.18 -7.38
CA GLY A 645 -9.05 37.35 -8.01
C GLY A 645 -10.56 37.49 -7.69
N LEU A 646 -11.20 36.49 -7.14
CA LEU A 646 -12.62 36.53 -6.76
C LEU A 646 -12.88 37.16 -5.38
N GLU A 647 -11.83 37.40 -4.60
CA GLU A 647 -11.89 37.96 -3.24
C GLU A 647 -12.84 37.18 -2.28
N ASN A 648 -13.10 35.91 -2.57
CA ASN A 648 -13.90 35.03 -1.73
C ASN A 648 -12.99 34.15 -0.84
N PRO A 649 -13.22 34.12 0.50
CA PRO A 649 -12.38 33.34 1.40
C PRO A 649 -12.71 31.85 1.44
N ASN A 650 -13.78 31.42 0.79
CA ASN A 650 -14.33 30.07 0.88
C ASN A 650 -14.19 29.33 -0.45
N LEU A 651 -13.87 28.04 -0.39
CA LEU A 651 -13.72 27.17 -1.56
C LEU A 651 -14.23 25.77 -1.25
N SER A 652 -14.98 25.18 -2.18
CA SER A 652 -15.39 23.75 -2.12
C SER A 652 -14.55 22.93 -3.10
N LEU A 653 -14.02 21.79 -2.62
CA LEU A 653 -13.24 20.82 -3.40
C LEU A 653 -14.04 19.53 -3.52
N ARG A 654 -14.66 19.29 -4.68
CA ARG A 654 -15.63 18.21 -4.89
C ARG A 654 -15.07 16.83 -4.62
N SER A 655 -14.13 16.40 -5.42
CA SER A 655 -13.70 14.99 -5.43
C SER A 655 -12.48 14.71 -4.54
N LEU A 656 -11.69 15.73 -4.18
CA LEU A 656 -10.42 15.56 -3.49
C LEU A 656 -10.52 14.90 -2.11
N GLY A 657 -11.63 15.10 -1.40
CA GLY A 657 -11.82 14.53 -0.06
C GLY A 657 -12.17 13.03 -0.06
N ARG A 658 -12.43 12.43 -1.24
CA ARG A 658 -12.79 11.02 -1.38
C ARG A 658 -12.01 10.27 -2.46
N THR A 659 -11.39 10.95 -3.40
CA THR A 659 -10.73 10.34 -4.57
C THR A 659 -9.22 10.47 -4.46
N LEU A 660 -8.56 9.33 -4.40
CA LEU A 660 -7.10 9.24 -4.45
C LEU A 660 -6.72 8.20 -5.51
N ALA A 661 -6.07 8.63 -6.57
CA ALA A 661 -5.77 7.80 -7.73
C ALA A 661 -4.28 7.71 -8.00
N ALA A 662 -3.83 6.56 -8.52
CA ALA A 662 -2.52 6.37 -9.12
C ALA A 662 -2.48 6.84 -10.59
N ASP A 663 -1.28 6.85 -11.18
CA ASP A 663 -1.07 6.93 -12.63
C ASP A 663 -0.09 5.82 -13.04
N TYR A 664 -0.63 4.75 -13.64
CA TYR A 664 0.15 3.57 -14.04
C TYR A 664 0.85 3.74 -15.40
N ARG A 665 1.29 4.94 -15.70
CA ARG A 665 2.10 5.22 -16.89
C ARG A 665 3.48 4.58 -16.73
N GLU A 666 3.88 3.76 -17.71
CA GLU A 666 5.07 2.91 -17.63
C GLU A 666 6.37 3.70 -17.41
N ASP A 667 6.51 4.83 -18.09
CA ASP A 667 7.73 5.66 -18.05
C ASP A 667 7.80 6.64 -16.86
N ARG A 668 6.69 6.86 -16.18
CA ARG A 668 6.53 7.86 -15.11
C ARG A 668 5.37 7.48 -14.19
N MET A 669 5.42 6.30 -13.65
CA MET A 669 4.41 5.78 -12.76
C MET A 669 4.36 6.61 -11.46
N ILE A 670 3.15 6.77 -10.93
CA ILE A 670 2.88 7.37 -9.62
C ILE A 670 1.92 6.41 -8.90
N ASP A 671 2.41 5.72 -7.87
CA ASP A 671 1.54 4.91 -7.02
C ASP A 671 0.65 5.80 -6.13
N ARG A 672 -0.36 5.21 -5.47
CA ARG A 672 -1.31 5.98 -4.65
C ARG A 672 -0.66 6.71 -3.47
N GLN A 673 0.42 6.16 -2.87
CA GLN A 673 1.10 6.85 -1.78
C GLN A 673 1.88 8.05 -2.29
N THR A 674 2.60 7.90 -3.39
CA THR A 674 3.28 9.01 -4.07
C THR A 674 2.27 10.07 -4.57
N ALA A 675 1.07 9.64 -5.00
CA ALA A 675 -0.01 10.55 -5.37
C ALA A 675 -0.52 11.35 -4.16
N LEU A 676 -0.64 10.71 -3.00
CA LEU A 676 -1.01 11.36 -1.75
C LEU A 676 0.03 12.41 -1.32
N ASP A 677 1.31 12.06 -1.37
CA ASP A 677 2.41 12.99 -1.05
C ASP A 677 2.45 14.19 -2.02
N THR A 678 2.13 13.93 -3.30
CA THR A 678 2.03 14.96 -4.32
C THR A 678 0.84 15.88 -4.07
N LEU A 679 -0.30 15.32 -3.66
CA LEU A 679 -1.51 16.07 -3.29
C LEU A 679 -1.24 17.01 -2.11
N ASP A 680 -0.63 16.49 -1.03
CA ASP A 680 -0.29 17.32 0.15
C ASP A 680 0.55 18.53 -0.21
N GLN A 681 1.60 18.33 -1.03
CA GLN A 681 2.45 19.43 -1.50
C GLN A 681 1.70 20.40 -2.40
N ALA A 682 0.81 19.90 -3.25
CA ALA A 682 0.04 20.70 -4.18
C ALA A 682 -1.03 21.57 -3.49
N MET A 683 -1.50 21.18 -2.30
CA MET A 683 -2.52 21.90 -1.53
C MET A 683 -2.07 23.28 -1.02
N GLU A 684 -0.77 23.58 -0.93
CA GLU A 684 -0.26 24.83 -0.35
C GLU A 684 -0.94 26.12 -0.85
N PRO A 685 -1.23 26.31 -2.15
CA PRO A 685 -1.95 27.50 -2.63
C PRO A 685 -3.41 27.59 -2.16
N LEU A 686 -4.01 26.44 -1.80
CA LEU A 686 -5.42 26.35 -1.42
C LEU A 686 -5.62 26.42 0.10
N ARG A 687 -4.59 26.23 0.90
CA ARG A 687 -4.63 26.30 2.38
C ARG A 687 -4.97 27.68 2.94
N ALA A 688 -4.94 28.71 2.10
CA ALA A 688 -5.33 30.08 2.50
C ALA A 688 -6.86 30.23 2.64
N TYR A 689 -7.63 29.31 2.06
CA TYR A 689 -9.09 29.37 2.02
C TYR A 689 -9.73 28.54 3.14
N SER A 690 -10.97 28.90 3.51
CA SER A 690 -11.84 28.02 4.30
C SER A 690 -12.35 26.92 3.38
N LEU A 691 -11.89 25.69 3.60
CA LEU A 691 -12.18 24.58 2.70
C LEU A 691 -13.44 23.81 3.10
N MET A 692 -14.28 23.54 2.12
CA MET A 692 -15.35 22.56 2.19
C MET A 692 -14.94 21.38 1.31
N ILE A 693 -14.91 20.16 1.86
CA ILE A 693 -14.57 18.95 1.12
C ILE A 693 -15.76 17.99 1.08
N GLU A 694 -15.80 17.14 0.07
CA GLU A 694 -16.76 16.05 -0.06
C GLU A 694 -16.11 14.73 0.33
N GLY A 695 -16.79 13.94 1.19
CA GLY A 695 -16.26 12.69 1.74
C GLY A 695 -15.65 12.86 3.13
N GLY A 696 -14.54 12.26 3.44
CA GLY A 696 -14.01 12.32 4.83
C GLY A 696 -12.66 11.66 4.99
N ASN A 697 -11.89 11.53 3.90
CA ASN A 697 -10.56 10.93 3.97
C ASN A 697 -9.61 11.76 4.82
N ALA A 698 -8.91 11.10 5.73
CA ALA A 698 -8.06 11.69 6.77
C ALA A 698 -7.03 12.69 6.23
N TYR A 699 -6.57 12.51 5.01
CA TYR A 699 -5.51 13.33 4.41
C TYR A 699 -5.91 14.80 4.13
N LEU A 700 -7.22 15.14 4.22
CA LEU A 700 -7.71 16.52 4.11
C LEU A 700 -8.56 16.96 5.31
N LEU A 701 -8.86 16.09 6.27
CA LEU A 701 -9.75 16.42 7.39
C LEU A 701 -9.20 17.54 8.28
N ASP A 702 -7.91 17.60 8.51
CA ASP A 702 -7.29 18.61 9.34
C ASP A 702 -7.17 20.00 8.65
N GLU A 703 -7.36 20.02 7.33
CA GLU A 703 -7.39 21.25 6.52
C GLU A 703 -8.82 21.75 6.26
N ALA A 704 -9.82 20.89 6.44
CA ALA A 704 -11.21 21.19 6.15
C ALA A 704 -11.89 21.99 7.29
N ALA A 705 -12.60 23.03 6.93
CA ALA A 705 -13.56 23.70 7.83
C ALA A 705 -14.92 22.97 7.85
N HIS A 706 -15.27 22.39 6.72
CA HIS A 706 -16.53 21.69 6.51
C HIS A 706 -16.35 20.42 5.70
N VAL A 707 -17.07 19.36 6.06
CA VAL A 707 -17.16 18.11 5.31
C VAL A 707 -18.61 17.84 4.96
N VAL A 708 -18.91 17.71 3.68
CA VAL A 708 -20.24 17.32 3.20
C VAL A 708 -20.20 15.90 2.64
N GLU A 709 -21.33 15.23 2.60
CA GLU A 709 -21.44 13.82 2.21
C GLU A 709 -20.47 12.90 2.98
N MET A 710 -20.25 13.18 4.25
CA MET A 710 -19.47 12.32 5.12
C MET A 710 -20.24 11.02 5.38
N PRO A 711 -19.55 9.84 5.42
CA PRO A 711 -20.20 8.59 5.77
C PRO A 711 -20.91 8.68 7.14
N MET A 712 -22.22 8.45 7.17
CA MET A 712 -23.04 8.55 8.38
C MET A 712 -23.42 7.17 8.95
N ASP A 713 -23.13 6.10 8.22
CA ASP A 713 -23.40 4.72 8.60
C ASP A 713 -22.25 3.82 8.12
N SER A 714 -22.21 2.56 8.58
CA SER A 714 -21.28 1.55 8.07
C SER A 714 -21.68 1.08 6.66
N CYS A 715 -20.77 0.44 5.94
CA CYS A 715 -21.07 -0.12 4.62
C CYS A 715 -21.88 -1.43 4.67
N GLY A 716 -22.15 -1.96 5.86
CA GLY A 716 -23.02 -3.12 6.06
C GLY A 716 -22.40 -4.46 5.61
N TYR A 717 -21.10 -4.66 5.79
CA TYR A 717 -20.47 -5.94 5.52
C TYR A 717 -21.07 -7.05 6.40
N ASP A 718 -21.38 -8.19 5.80
CA ASP A 718 -22.05 -9.33 6.47
C ASP A 718 -21.32 -9.83 7.72
N VAL A 719 -19.99 -9.71 7.73
CA VAL A 719 -19.13 -10.12 8.86
C VAL A 719 -19.24 -9.17 10.05
N CYS A 720 -19.64 -7.90 9.84
CA CYS A 720 -19.81 -6.89 10.87
C CYS A 720 -21.15 -7.07 11.60
N ASP A 721 -21.23 -6.60 12.84
CA ASP A 721 -22.37 -6.79 13.73
C ASP A 721 -23.12 -5.49 14.04
N GLU A 722 -22.39 -4.40 14.22
CA GLU A 722 -22.94 -3.13 14.69
C GLU A 722 -22.27 -1.94 14.00
N SER A 723 -23.07 -0.99 13.53
CA SER A 723 -22.60 0.32 13.06
C SER A 723 -22.39 1.25 14.24
N VAL A 724 -21.23 1.94 14.28
CA VAL A 724 -20.90 2.90 15.33
C VAL A 724 -20.44 4.23 14.74
N PRO A 725 -20.72 5.36 15.40
CA PRO A 725 -20.38 6.69 14.88
C PRO A 725 -18.90 7.04 15.15
N PHE A 726 -17.96 6.15 14.77
CA PHE A 726 -16.55 6.33 15.08
C PHE A 726 -15.96 7.55 14.38
N LEU A 727 -16.20 7.70 13.06
CA LEU A 727 -15.74 8.85 12.28
C LEU A 727 -16.28 10.16 12.84
N GLN A 728 -17.58 10.20 13.20
CA GLN A 728 -18.21 11.36 13.82
C GLN A 728 -17.59 11.71 15.16
N LEU A 729 -17.26 10.69 15.98
CA LEU A 729 -16.57 10.90 17.26
C LEU A 729 -15.18 11.47 17.04
N VAL A 730 -14.45 11.05 16.00
CA VAL A 730 -13.13 11.56 15.67
C VAL A 730 -13.18 13.03 15.24
N VAL A 731 -14.10 13.41 14.37
CA VAL A 731 -14.18 14.79 13.84
C VAL A 731 -14.96 15.75 14.72
N SER A 732 -15.76 15.25 15.69
CA SER A 732 -16.61 16.06 16.55
C SER A 732 -15.82 17.11 17.33
N GLY A 733 -16.24 18.37 17.22
CA GLY A 733 -15.56 19.51 17.85
C GLY A 733 -14.36 20.07 17.09
N CYS A 734 -13.94 19.41 15.99
CA CYS A 734 -12.83 19.87 15.15
C CYS A 734 -13.30 20.36 13.79
N VAL A 735 -14.25 19.67 13.16
CA VAL A 735 -14.76 19.96 11.83
C VAL A 735 -16.29 19.92 11.85
N ASN A 736 -16.95 20.82 11.11
CA ASN A 736 -18.38 20.72 10.85
C ASN A 736 -18.65 19.72 9.71
N TYR A 737 -19.67 18.87 9.87
CA TYR A 737 -19.96 17.85 8.86
C TYR A 737 -21.48 17.66 8.64
N ALA A 738 -21.84 17.10 7.47
CA ALA A 738 -23.17 16.67 7.09
C ALA A 738 -23.13 15.43 6.21
#